data_f1d9a56ff3875e59b043eb80e55c49f0
#
_entry.id   f1d9a56ff3875e59b043eb80e55c49f0
#
_cell.length_a   1.000
_cell.length_b   1.000
_cell.length_c   1.000
_cell.angle_alpha   90.00
_cell.angle_beta   90.00
_cell.angle_gamma   90.00
#
_symmetry.space_group_name_H-M   'P 1'
#
loop_
_entity.id
_entity.type
_entity.pdbx_description
1 polymer ?
#
loop_
_entity_poly.entity_id
_entity_poly.type
_entity_poly.pdbx_seq_one_letter_code
_entity_poly.pdbx_strand_id
1 'polypeptide(L)'
;MIRLRPERMRHITLYLVRESVPDVSLHLARFGWFNPISPNTDTEVLTPRPDSEYRDTYARARKRLDKILHFTDLSVRGETGTIEQMLGLADLQALDNQLGDLWQRCSRLEEQQRQVSEEIRHTRQLQNTLQEYRALNIDLSRLQQPHTFLDIRLGTVPLSEVNKLRDALSLNNYLLTLFRHQENQAHVVITGEKEQGGNIARVLEAASFRTTPLPAEFHDYPERLQQQLSTELDELQQQQQQLAKTVRQTAQDNHAFLQQAQAQLNIAEAYAELSGQLASSGALGSLQGWVPRGRLEGLRRTLTGILGDRFVLQIRAPRLDERSKVPSYTEHAAFLRPFATLVNNYGVPRYGEFDPTWLFALSYIFMFGMMFGDIGHGLVIMLGSLLLRGKLASYRPFFVTIGLSSILFGFVYGSLFGFEEIIPAWWMSPLHDPVLMLTVALGWGIGFIILMVLFSIRNHWIDSDYRTALFGGHGVAGLLLYAGLILLAWQGFSQGEVGAAGVWLTGLSLLAILVHGWVTTSSSRGERALVILIEAFETVIGYFSNTLSFLRVAAFSINHVALIVAVFTVANMFDSTGQWITIVLGNLFVLVLEGAIVAIQVLRLEYYEGFSRFYRGDGLAFRPLVLRDAA
;
A
#
# COMPACT_ATOMS: atom_id res chain seq x y z
N MET A 1 -18.00 -24.79 -2.75
CA MET A 1 -19.20 -24.17 -3.36
C MET A 1 -18.88 -22.71 -3.63
N ILE A 2 -19.13 -22.21 -4.83
CA ILE A 2 -18.96 -20.78 -5.14
C ILE A 2 -20.13 -20.03 -4.49
N ARG A 3 -19.83 -19.20 -3.48
CA ARG A 3 -20.84 -18.35 -2.85
C ARG A 3 -20.91 -17.02 -3.60
N LEU A 4 -22.06 -16.76 -4.20
CA LEU A 4 -22.31 -15.57 -5.03
C LEU A 4 -22.87 -14.38 -4.23
N ARG A 5 -23.03 -14.52 -2.93
CA ARG A 5 -23.58 -13.50 -2.04
C ARG A 5 -22.88 -13.55 -0.69
N PRO A 6 -22.74 -12.40 -0.01
CA PRO A 6 -22.32 -12.38 1.39
C PRO A 6 -23.19 -13.27 2.27
N GLU A 7 -22.61 -13.82 3.32
CA GLU A 7 -23.35 -14.61 4.31
C GLU A 7 -24.46 -13.78 4.98
N ARG A 8 -25.57 -14.46 5.29
CA ARG A 8 -26.68 -13.80 6.00
C ARG A 8 -26.24 -13.46 7.41
N MET A 9 -26.22 -12.17 7.74
CA MET A 9 -25.90 -11.68 9.05
C MET A 9 -27.12 -11.63 9.98
N ARG A 10 -26.87 -11.71 11.28
CA ARG A 10 -27.85 -11.50 12.33
C ARG A 10 -27.33 -10.46 13.31
N HIS A 11 -28.20 -9.53 13.67
CA HIS A 11 -27.94 -8.59 14.73
C HIS A 11 -28.14 -9.29 16.06
N ILE A 12 -27.19 -9.16 16.94
CA ILE A 12 -27.20 -9.75 18.27
C ILE A 12 -27.12 -8.63 19.28
N THR A 13 -27.99 -8.71 20.31
CA THR A 13 -27.86 -7.93 21.53
C THR A 13 -27.71 -8.91 22.68
N LEU A 14 -26.57 -8.88 23.34
CA LEU A 14 -26.22 -9.71 24.47
C LEU A 14 -26.31 -8.89 25.74
N TYR A 15 -27.23 -9.25 26.65
CA TYR A 15 -27.34 -8.67 27.98
C TYR A 15 -26.74 -9.62 29.01
N LEU A 16 -25.86 -9.10 29.85
CA LEU A 16 -25.13 -9.88 30.86
C LEU A 16 -24.78 -9.01 32.07
N VAL A 17 -24.29 -9.64 33.14
CA VAL A 17 -23.78 -8.92 34.30
C VAL A 17 -22.46 -8.25 33.94
N ARG A 18 -22.30 -6.97 34.31
CA ARG A 18 -21.12 -6.17 33.93
C ARG A 18 -19.79 -6.82 34.33
N GLU A 19 -19.74 -7.47 35.49
CA GLU A 19 -18.54 -8.16 35.98
C GLU A 19 -18.09 -9.32 35.09
N SER A 20 -19.00 -9.90 34.30
CA SER A 20 -18.70 -11.02 33.39
C SER A 20 -18.26 -10.55 32.01
N VAL A 21 -18.30 -9.25 31.69
CA VAL A 21 -17.95 -8.71 30.37
C VAL A 21 -16.49 -9.03 29.99
N PRO A 22 -15.48 -8.89 30.87
CA PRO A 22 -14.11 -9.21 30.55
C PRO A 22 -13.93 -10.67 30.07
N ASP A 23 -14.45 -11.63 30.83
CA ASP A 23 -14.34 -13.06 30.50
C ASP A 23 -15.08 -13.39 29.19
N VAL A 24 -16.30 -12.84 29.02
CA VAL A 24 -17.06 -12.99 27.78
C VAL A 24 -16.33 -12.41 26.60
N SER A 25 -15.63 -11.29 26.75
CA SER A 25 -14.85 -10.68 25.66
C SER A 25 -13.74 -11.61 25.16
N LEU A 26 -13.05 -12.28 26.07
CA LEU A 26 -12.03 -13.28 25.73
C LEU A 26 -12.61 -14.45 24.91
N HIS A 27 -13.74 -14.97 25.35
CA HIS A 27 -14.38 -16.09 24.67
C HIS A 27 -15.03 -15.69 23.33
N LEU A 28 -15.55 -14.47 23.22
CA LEU A 28 -16.00 -13.92 21.93
C LEU A 28 -14.84 -13.75 20.96
N ALA A 29 -13.68 -13.32 21.44
CA ALA A 29 -12.47 -13.21 20.62
C ALA A 29 -11.94 -14.58 20.18
N ARG A 30 -11.98 -15.59 21.06
CA ARG A 30 -11.67 -16.99 20.70
C ARG A 30 -12.68 -17.58 19.73
N PHE A 31 -13.95 -17.22 19.86
CA PHE A 31 -15.00 -17.62 18.91
C PHE A 31 -14.73 -17.04 17.51
N GLY A 32 -14.22 -15.82 17.43
CA GLY A 32 -13.71 -15.19 16.20
C GLY A 32 -14.76 -14.86 15.13
N TRP A 33 -16.06 -14.80 15.49
CA TRP A 33 -17.16 -14.54 14.56
C TRP A 33 -18.13 -13.47 15.05
N PHE A 34 -17.78 -12.73 16.07
CA PHE A 34 -18.56 -11.62 16.58
C PHE A 34 -17.94 -10.29 16.12
N ASN A 35 -18.68 -9.53 15.33
CA ASN A 35 -18.28 -8.19 14.90
C ASN A 35 -19.02 -7.16 15.76
N PRO A 36 -18.35 -6.53 16.73
CA PRO A 36 -18.97 -5.59 17.65
C PRO A 36 -19.36 -4.29 16.94
N ILE A 37 -20.42 -3.65 17.43
CA ILE A 37 -20.88 -2.32 16.98
C ILE A 37 -21.15 -1.43 18.17
N SER A 38 -20.95 -0.12 17.98
CA SER A 38 -21.32 0.87 18.98
C SER A 38 -22.83 0.85 19.21
N PRO A 39 -23.29 0.89 20.49
CA PRO A 39 -24.71 0.87 20.81
C PRO A 39 -25.42 2.09 20.18
N ASN A 40 -26.59 1.85 19.59
CA ASN A 40 -27.46 2.92 19.13
C ASN A 40 -27.97 3.71 20.36
N THR A 41 -27.82 5.01 20.33
CA THR A 41 -28.28 5.94 21.40
C THR A 41 -29.79 6.00 21.57
N ASP A 42 -30.58 5.35 20.72
CA ASP A 42 -32.04 5.41 20.71
C ASP A 42 -32.72 4.52 21.74
N THR A 43 -31.98 3.71 22.49
CA THR A 43 -32.52 2.93 23.60
C THR A 43 -32.28 3.67 24.93
N GLU A 44 -33.28 4.34 25.43
CA GLU A 44 -33.29 5.20 26.63
C GLU A 44 -32.88 4.50 27.96
N VAL A 45 -32.70 3.18 27.96
CA VAL A 45 -32.50 2.40 29.22
C VAL A 45 -31.01 2.17 29.54
N LEU A 46 -30.15 2.13 28.53
CA LEU A 46 -28.71 1.85 28.70
C LEU A 46 -27.86 2.97 28.08
N THR A 47 -27.11 3.66 28.92
CA THR A 47 -26.20 4.71 28.46
C THR A 47 -24.85 4.12 28.09
N PRO A 48 -24.21 4.59 26.99
CA PRO A 48 -22.81 4.23 26.69
C PRO A 48 -21.92 4.67 27.86
N ARG A 49 -21.30 3.70 28.53
CA ARG A 49 -20.30 3.95 29.59
C ARG A 49 -19.07 3.10 29.24
N PRO A 50 -18.20 3.61 28.36
CA PRO A 50 -16.96 2.90 28.07
C PRO A 50 -16.10 2.84 29.32
N ASP A 51 -15.44 1.70 29.54
CA ASP A 51 -14.39 1.57 30.54
C ASP A 51 -13.11 2.22 30.00
N SER A 52 -13.07 3.56 30.06
CA SER A 52 -11.98 4.35 29.52
C SER A 52 -10.67 4.08 30.24
N GLU A 53 -10.71 3.82 31.55
CA GLU A 53 -9.51 3.59 32.35
C GLU A 53 -8.77 2.32 31.93
N TYR A 54 -9.48 1.23 31.71
CA TYR A 54 -8.89 -0.02 31.24
C TYR A 54 -8.27 0.16 29.85
N ARG A 55 -9.01 0.78 28.92
CA ARG A 55 -8.56 1.02 27.55
C ARG A 55 -7.31 1.92 27.50
N ASP A 56 -7.31 2.99 28.29
CA ASP A 56 -6.19 3.94 28.31
C ASP A 56 -4.94 3.31 28.94
N THR A 57 -5.11 2.49 29.98
CA THR A 57 -4.02 1.72 30.58
C THR A 57 -3.46 0.68 29.62
N TYR A 58 -4.34 -0.07 28.93
CA TYR A 58 -3.94 -0.99 27.88
C TYR A 58 -3.14 -0.29 26.77
N ALA A 59 -3.64 0.84 26.26
CA ALA A 59 -2.97 1.59 25.20
C ALA A 59 -1.58 2.08 25.61
N ARG A 60 -1.41 2.52 26.88
CA ARG A 60 -0.10 2.91 27.44
C ARG A 60 0.85 1.72 27.53
N ALA A 61 0.39 0.61 28.13
CA ALA A 61 1.18 -0.60 28.30
C ALA A 61 1.63 -1.16 26.94
N ARG A 62 0.71 -1.21 25.95
CA ARG A 62 1.00 -1.66 24.59
C ARG A 62 2.06 -0.81 23.91
N LYS A 63 1.89 0.52 23.97
CA LYS A 63 2.86 1.46 23.39
C LYS A 63 4.25 1.34 24.02
N ARG A 64 4.32 1.09 25.34
CA ARG A 64 5.59 0.87 26.04
C ARG A 64 6.25 -0.42 25.58
N LEU A 65 5.48 -1.52 25.53
CA LEU A 65 5.98 -2.80 25.03
C LEU A 65 6.51 -2.71 23.59
N ASP A 66 5.74 -2.09 22.68
CA ASP A 66 6.14 -1.93 21.27
C ASP A 66 7.45 -1.13 21.15
N LYS A 67 7.62 -0.07 21.97
CA LYS A 67 8.87 0.70 22.02
C LYS A 67 10.06 -0.13 22.51
N ILE A 68 9.88 -0.92 23.56
CA ILE A 68 10.93 -1.79 24.11
C ILE A 68 11.34 -2.83 23.06
N LEU A 69 10.38 -3.49 22.42
CA LEU A 69 10.64 -4.49 21.38
C LEU A 69 11.37 -3.89 20.17
N HIS A 70 10.97 -2.69 19.76
CA HIS A 70 11.63 -1.98 18.66
C HIS A 70 13.07 -1.60 19.01
N PHE A 71 13.31 -1.07 20.20
CA PHE A 71 14.65 -0.67 20.65
C PHE A 71 15.60 -1.87 20.81
N THR A 72 15.07 -2.99 21.34
CA THR A 72 15.86 -4.21 21.59
C THR A 72 16.00 -5.12 20.37
N ASP A 73 15.32 -4.81 19.25
CA ASP A 73 15.24 -5.64 18.04
C ASP A 73 14.80 -7.09 18.34
N LEU A 74 13.93 -7.24 19.34
CA LEU A 74 13.38 -8.52 19.75
C LEU A 74 12.07 -8.81 19.04
N SER A 75 12.00 -9.97 18.39
CA SER A 75 10.74 -10.56 17.92
C SER A 75 10.25 -11.56 18.97
N VAL A 76 9.28 -11.16 19.77
CA VAL A 76 8.68 -12.00 20.81
C VAL A 76 7.35 -12.55 20.32
N ARG A 77 7.13 -13.86 20.42
CA ARG A 77 5.84 -14.49 20.15
C ARG A 77 5.14 -14.79 21.48
N GLY A 78 4.05 -14.10 21.75
CA GLY A 78 3.21 -14.38 22.92
C GLY A 78 2.31 -15.59 22.64
N GLU A 79 2.49 -16.69 23.32
CA GLU A 79 1.56 -17.83 23.27
C GLU A 79 0.31 -17.51 24.11
N THR A 80 -0.82 -17.24 23.45
CA THR A 80 -2.09 -16.91 24.11
C THR A 80 -2.85 -18.14 24.61
N GLY A 81 -2.43 -19.34 24.22
CA GLY A 81 -3.14 -20.59 24.51
C GLY A 81 -3.16 -21.02 25.99
N THR A 82 -2.21 -20.53 26.81
CA THR A 82 -2.04 -20.92 28.22
C THR A 82 -2.78 -20.04 29.21
N ILE A 83 -3.31 -18.90 28.82
CA ILE A 83 -3.97 -17.95 29.71
C ILE A 83 -5.49 -18.13 29.60
N GLU A 84 -6.13 -18.62 30.66
CA GLU A 84 -7.56 -18.92 30.71
C GLU A 84 -8.41 -17.75 31.21
N GLN A 85 -7.82 -16.79 31.91
CA GLN A 85 -8.54 -15.67 32.55
C GLN A 85 -8.11 -14.33 31.97
N MET A 86 -9.04 -13.39 31.92
CA MET A 86 -8.81 -12.02 31.51
C MET A 86 -8.04 -11.25 32.58
N LEU A 87 -7.11 -10.36 32.20
CA LEU A 87 -6.44 -9.48 33.13
C LEU A 87 -7.42 -8.49 33.75
N GLY A 88 -7.41 -8.42 35.10
CA GLY A 88 -8.10 -7.36 35.84
C GLY A 88 -7.40 -5.99 35.61
N LEU A 89 -8.13 -4.91 35.95
CA LEU A 89 -7.57 -3.54 35.83
C LEU A 89 -6.29 -3.38 36.69
N ALA A 90 -6.31 -3.92 37.92
CA ALA A 90 -5.17 -3.84 38.84
C ALA A 90 -3.93 -4.56 38.29
N ASP A 91 -4.12 -5.75 37.69
CA ASP A 91 -3.03 -6.53 37.07
C ASP A 91 -2.47 -5.82 35.84
N LEU A 92 -3.35 -5.22 35.03
CA LEU A 92 -2.97 -4.43 33.87
C LEU A 92 -2.19 -3.17 34.26
N GLN A 93 -2.58 -2.49 35.35
CA GLN A 93 -1.85 -1.36 35.92
C GLN A 93 -0.47 -1.79 36.46
N ALA A 94 -0.38 -2.93 37.12
CA ALA A 94 0.88 -3.49 37.58
C ALA A 94 1.82 -3.80 36.39
N LEU A 95 1.29 -4.39 35.33
CA LEU A 95 2.02 -4.66 34.10
C LEU A 95 2.48 -3.37 33.40
N ASP A 96 1.61 -2.34 33.32
CA ASP A 96 1.97 -1.02 32.77
C ASP A 96 3.11 -0.38 33.54
N ASN A 97 3.12 -0.48 34.87
CA ASN A 97 4.18 0.06 35.70
C ASN A 97 5.52 -0.68 35.48
N GLN A 98 5.50 -2.02 35.43
CA GLN A 98 6.70 -2.82 35.16
C GLN A 98 7.29 -2.52 33.77
N LEU A 99 6.43 -2.41 32.75
CA LEU A 99 6.85 -1.98 31.42
C LEU A 99 7.37 -0.54 31.42
N GLY A 100 6.80 0.32 32.27
CA GLY A 100 7.25 1.70 32.46
C GLY A 100 8.68 1.77 33.01
N ASP A 101 8.99 0.99 34.03
CA ASP A 101 10.33 0.92 34.65
C ASP A 101 11.37 0.37 33.68
N LEU A 102 11.01 -0.67 32.93
CA LEU A 102 11.87 -1.23 31.89
C LEU A 102 12.12 -0.23 30.76
N TRP A 103 11.07 0.47 30.30
CA TRP A 103 11.20 1.50 29.29
C TRP A 103 12.11 2.66 29.73
N GLN A 104 12.03 3.09 30.99
CA GLN A 104 12.94 4.12 31.49
C GLN A 104 14.41 3.71 31.40
N ARG A 105 14.71 2.42 31.69
CA ARG A 105 16.08 1.89 31.54
C ARG A 105 16.50 1.86 30.06
N CYS A 106 15.63 1.35 29.19
CA CYS A 106 15.88 1.30 27.74
C CYS A 106 16.06 2.70 27.15
N SER A 107 15.24 3.66 27.53
CA SER A 107 15.30 5.05 27.04
C SER A 107 16.61 5.76 27.45
N ARG A 108 17.14 5.46 28.64
CA ARG A 108 18.47 5.98 29.04
C ARG A 108 19.59 5.39 28.17
N LEU A 109 19.53 4.09 27.89
CA LEU A 109 20.50 3.42 27.01
C LEU A 109 20.40 3.94 25.57
N GLU A 110 19.20 4.18 25.08
CA GLU A 110 18.93 4.77 23.75
C GLU A 110 19.56 6.16 23.63
N GLU A 111 19.36 7.00 24.64
CA GLU A 111 19.94 8.35 24.68
C GLU A 111 21.48 8.30 24.74
N GLN A 112 22.06 7.40 25.54
CA GLN A 112 23.51 7.21 25.59
C GLN A 112 24.07 6.72 24.25
N GLN A 113 23.40 5.78 23.58
CA GLN A 113 23.79 5.32 22.24
C GLN A 113 23.75 6.46 21.22
N ARG A 114 22.72 7.32 21.31
CA ARG A 114 22.58 8.47 20.42
C ARG A 114 23.72 9.44 20.62
N GLN A 115 24.03 9.81 21.88
CA GLN A 115 25.13 10.72 22.22
C GLN A 115 26.47 10.19 21.72
N VAL A 116 26.81 8.94 22.05
CA VAL A 116 28.07 8.33 21.58
C VAL A 116 28.13 8.26 20.05
N SER A 117 27.02 8.01 19.38
CA SER A 117 26.97 7.99 17.91
C SER A 117 27.16 9.40 17.29
N GLU A 118 26.66 10.44 17.94
CA GLU A 118 26.89 11.84 17.54
C GLU A 118 28.33 12.23 17.74
N GLU A 119 28.95 11.87 18.87
CA GLU A 119 30.37 12.11 19.17
C GLU A 119 31.29 11.38 18.18
N ILE A 120 31.03 10.11 17.88
CA ILE A 120 31.77 9.36 16.84
C ILE A 120 31.69 10.08 15.49
N ARG A 121 30.53 10.59 15.12
CA ARG A 121 30.33 11.31 13.86
C ARG A 121 31.14 12.62 13.86
N HIS A 122 31.08 13.36 14.95
CA HIS A 122 31.81 14.62 15.12
C HIS A 122 33.33 14.40 15.07
N THR A 123 33.86 13.46 15.87
CA THR A 123 35.28 13.12 15.90
C THR A 123 35.80 12.64 14.55
N ARG A 124 34.98 11.84 13.83
CA ARG A 124 35.30 11.39 12.46
C ARG A 124 35.31 12.54 11.46
N GLN A 125 34.43 13.52 11.61
CA GLN A 125 34.41 14.73 10.78
C GLN A 125 35.66 15.59 11.06
N LEU A 126 36.05 15.76 12.32
CA LEU A 126 37.28 16.43 12.69
C LEU A 126 38.51 15.72 12.11
N GLN A 127 38.57 14.41 12.18
CA GLN A 127 39.64 13.59 11.61
C GLN A 127 39.75 13.76 10.08
N ASN A 128 38.64 13.78 9.37
CA ASN A 128 38.63 14.03 7.93
C ASN A 128 39.10 15.46 7.60
N THR A 129 38.63 16.44 8.35
CA THR A 129 39.05 17.84 8.18
C THR A 129 40.53 18.00 8.48
N LEU A 130 41.05 17.33 9.52
CA LEU A 130 42.49 17.39 9.88
C LEU A 130 43.40 16.83 8.77
N GLN A 131 42.91 15.83 7.99
CA GLN A 131 43.68 15.32 6.84
C GLN A 131 43.96 16.40 5.79
N GLU A 132 43.12 17.43 5.68
CA GLU A 132 43.35 18.56 4.77
C GLU A 132 44.53 19.39 5.18
N TYR A 133 44.80 19.49 6.48
CA TYR A 133 45.88 20.32 7.06
C TYR A 133 47.17 19.56 7.40
N ARG A 134 47.22 18.25 7.15
CA ARG A 134 48.38 17.41 7.49
C ARG A 134 49.68 17.89 6.85
N ALA A 135 49.62 18.50 5.65
CA ALA A 135 50.79 18.99 4.93
C ALA A 135 51.39 20.27 5.55
N LEU A 136 50.69 20.93 6.47
CA LEU A 136 51.18 22.19 7.07
C LEU A 136 52.29 22.00 8.08
N ASN A 137 52.44 20.86 8.70
CA ASN A 137 53.48 20.53 9.70
C ASN A 137 53.84 21.65 10.65
N ILE A 138 52.86 22.46 11.09
CA ILE A 138 52.97 23.57 12.02
C ILE A 138 51.93 23.40 13.13
N ASP A 139 52.17 24.01 14.26
CA ASP A 139 51.20 24.11 15.33
C ASP A 139 49.99 24.93 14.87
N LEU A 140 48.82 24.26 14.71
CA LEU A 140 47.60 24.88 14.18
C LEU A 140 47.03 25.94 15.14
N SER A 141 47.36 25.90 16.43
CA SER A 141 46.98 26.94 17.40
C SER A 141 47.49 28.32 17.00
N ARG A 142 48.65 28.36 16.36
CA ARG A 142 49.25 29.63 15.89
C ARG A 142 48.46 30.26 14.75
N LEU A 143 47.69 29.49 13.98
CA LEU A 143 46.84 30.02 12.92
C LEU A 143 45.52 30.61 13.45
N GLN A 144 45.12 30.23 14.65
CA GLN A 144 43.90 30.71 15.30
C GLN A 144 44.09 31.94 16.17
N GLN A 145 45.31 32.12 16.71
CA GLN A 145 45.57 33.24 17.62
C GLN A 145 45.66 34.59 16.88
N PRO A 146 45.11 35.65 17.43
CA PRO A 146 45.28 36.98 16.85
C PRO A 146 46.73 37.43 16.99
N HIS A 147 47.43 37.58 15.88
CA HIS A 147 48.79 38.09 15.86
C HIS A 147 48.81 39.64 15.87
N THR A 148 49.83 40.22 16.56
CA THR A 148 49.95 41.66 16.68
C THR A 148 50.48 42.29 15.38
N PHE A 149 51.39 41.61 14.68
CA PHE A 149 52.07 42.11 13.47
C PHE A 149 51.73 41.36 12.18
N LEU A 150 51.24 40.13 12.28
CA LEU A 150 50.94 39.27 11.12
C LEU A 150 49.45 39.15 10.86
N ASP A 151 49.05 39.25 9.57
CA ASP A 151 47.77 38.84 9.07
C ASP A 151 47.92 37.45 8.44
N ILE A 152 47.26 36.44 9.02
CA ILE A 152 47.30 35.06 8.52
C ILE A 152 45.88 34.68 8.11
N ARG A 153 45.73 34.30 6.85
CA ARG A 153 44.43 33.85 6.28
C ARG A 153 44.58 32.47 5.67
N LEU A 154 43.68 31.60 6.06
CA LEU A 154 43.57 30.22 5.56
C LEU A 154 42.37 30.10 4.67
N GLY A 155 42.51 29.47 3.52
CA GLY A 155 41.37 29.28 2.62
C GLY A 155 41.69 28.49 1.37
N THR A 156 40.72 28.47 0.49
CA THR A 156 40.78 27.78 -0.82
C THR A 156 40.67 28.77 -1.97
N VAL A 157 41.36 28.47 -3.07
CA VAL A 157 41.38 29.25 -4.31
C VAL A 157 41.30 28.29 -5.49
N PRO A 158 40.61 28.61 -6.60
CA PRO A 158 40.66 27.81 -7.83
C PRO A 158 42.12 27.70 -8.32
N LEU A 159 42.53 26.50 -8.77
CA LEU A 159 43.90 26.20 -9.18
C LEU A 159 44.38 27.13 -10.28
N SER A 160 43.50 27.56 -11.19
CA SER A 160 43.74 28.50 -12.28
C SER A 160 44.17 29.90 -11.82
N GLU A 161 43.74 30.32 -10.61
CA GLU A 161 43.96 31.66 -10.10
C GLU A 161 45.18 31.75 -9.14
N VAL A 162 45.74 30.61 -8.72
CA VAL A 162 46.84 30.55 -7.72
C VAL A 162 48.06 31.39 -8.13
N ASN A 163 48.49 31.31 -9.38
CA ASN A 163 49.67 32.04 -9.86
C ASN A 163 49.40 33.55 -9.93
N LYS A 164 48.24 33.96 -10.43
CA LYS A 164 47.82 35.37 -10.49
C LYS A 164 47.71 35.97 -9.06
N LEU A 165 47.13 35.19 -8.14
CA LEU A 165 47.01 35.60 -6.75
C LEU A 165 48.37 35.70 -6.07
N ARG A 166 49.30 34.77 -6.36
CA ARG A 166 50.68 34.82 -5.83
C ARG A 166 51.40 36.08 -6.27
N ASP A 167 51.32 36.44 -7.54
CA ASP A 167 51.97 37.62 -8.10
C ASP A 167 51.36 38.92 -7.53
N ALA A 168 50.03 38.98 -7.42
CA ALA A 168 49.33 40.13 -6.83
C ALA A 168 49.61 40.30 -5.33
N LEU A 169 49.76 39.21 -4.57
CA LEU A 169 50.10 39.22 -3.15
C LEU A 169 51.56 39.63 -2.90
N SER A 170 52.48 39.20 -3.77
CA SER A 170 53.91 39.57 -3.65
C SER A 170 54.14 41.07 -3.76
N LEU A 171 53.35 41.79 -4.54
CA LEU A 171 53.39 43.26 -4.67
C LEU A 171 52.99 43.99 -3.39
N ASN A 172 52.30 43.31 -2.49
CA ASN A 172 51.80 43.85 -1.22
C ASN A 172 52.52 43.23 0.01
N ASN A 173 53.71 42.66 -0.16
CA ASN A 173 54.51 41.99 0.88
C ASN A 173 53.77 40.82 1.57
N TYR A 174 52.86 40.13 0.84
CA TYR A 174 52.21 38.93 1.32
C TYR A 174 52.76 37.68 0.62
N LEU A 175 52.96 36.63 1.41
CA LEU A 175 53.40 35.32 0.95
C LEU A 175 52.22 34.38 0.83
N LEU A 176 52.10 33.74 -0.32
CA LEU A 176 51.13 32.65 -0.54
C LEU A 176 51.86 31.31 -0.50
N THR A 177 51.49 30.47 0.45
CA THR A 177 52.00 29.11 0.58
C THR A 177 50.91 28.12 0.23
N LEU A 178 51.12 27.37 -0.87
CA LEU A 178 50.26 26.25 -1.24
C LEU A 178 50.67 25.02 -0.43
N PHE A 179 49.74 24.42 0.29
CA PHE A 179 50.03 23.22 1.08
C PHE A 179 49.28 21.97 0.62
N ARG A 180 48.20 22.13 -0.12
CA ARG A 180 47.47 21.01 -0.73
C ARG A 180 46.72 21.47 -1.99
N HIS A 181 46.57 20.58 -2.96
CA HIS A 181 45.62 20.77 -4.06
C HIS A 181 44.73 19.53 -4.19
N GLN A 182 43.47 19.75 -4.47
CA GLN A 182 42.49 18.69 -4.64
C GLN A 182 41.57 19.06 -5.81
N GLU A 183 41.52 18.22 -6.83
CA GLU A 183 40.76 18.44 -8.06
C GLU A 183 41.07 19.82 -8.70
N ASN A 184 40.20 20.80 -8.56
CA ASN A 184 40.32 22.13 -9.14
C ASN A 184 40.51 23.23 -8.10
N GLN A 185 40.75 22.88 -6.82
CA GLN A 185 40.96 23.84 -5.71
C GLN A 185 42.34 23.67 -5.06
N ALA A 186 42.95 24.78 -4.75
CA ALA A 186 44.20 24.88 -4.01
C ALA A 186 43.93 25.37 -2.59
N HIS A 187 44.42 24.63 -1.60
CA HIS A 187 44.42 25.05 -0.20
C HIS A 187 45.66 25.86 0.06
N VAL A 188 45.47 27.12 0.52
CA VAL A 188 46.56 28.09 0.66
C VAL A 188 46.54 28.76 2.05
N VAL A 189 47.74 29.06 2.54
CA VAL A 189 47.96 29.97 3.66
C VAL A 189 48.54 31.25 3.09
N ILE A 190 47.93 32.37 3.46
CA ILE A 190 48.38 33.72 3.07
C ILE A 190 48.85 34.40 4.31
N THR A 191 50.11 34.84 4.33
CA THR A 191 50.75 35.52 5.48
C THR A 191 51.33 36.83 5.03
N GLY A 192 51.14 37.90 5.81
CA GLY A 192 51.71 39.22 5.54
C GLY A 192 51.57 40.19 6.69
N GLU A 193 51.91 41.42 6.46
CA GLU A 193 51.91 42.48 7.47
C GLU A 193 50.48 43.01 7.71
N LYS A 194 50.05 43.11 8.96
CA LYS A 194 48.67 43.47 9.34
C LYS A 194 48.26 44.88 8.91
N GLU A 195 49.23 45.83 8.83
CA GLU A 195 48.94 47.22 8.46
C GLU A 195 48.46 47.39 7.02
N GLN A 196 48.72 46.44 6.14
CA GLN A 196 48.30 46.44 4.72
C GLN A 196 47.02 45.65 4.41
N GLY A 197 46.37 45.11 5.43
CA GLY A 197 45.21 44.17 5.32
C GLY A 197 43.99 44.73 4.60
N GLY A 198 43.78 46.04 4.54
CA GLY A 198 42.62 46.68 3.88
C GLY A 198 42.63 46.59 2.34
N ASN A 199 43.81 46.59 1.71
CA ASN A 199 43.94 46.53 0.25
C ASN A 199 43.83 45.08 -0.30
N ILE A 200 44.12 44.09 0.53
CA ILE A 200 44.17 42.68 0.13
C ILE A 200 42.79 42.05 0.05
N ALA A 201 41.80 42.54 0.81
CA ALA A 201 40.46 42.01 0.76
C ALA A 201 39.88 42.00 -0.67
N ARG A 202 40.11 43.04 -1.46
CA ARG A 202 39.68 43.12 -2.87
C ARG A 202 40.43 42.14 -3.78
N VAL A 203 41.73 41.93 -3.51
CA VAL A 203 42.56 40.99 -4.31
C VAL A 203 42.10 39.55 -4.05
N LEU A 204 41.79 39.25 -2.81
CA LEU A 204 41.28 37.93 -2.42
C LEU A 204 39.87 37.64 -3.00
N GLU A 205 39.01 38.66 -2.99
CA GLU A 205 37.67 38.56 -3.59
C GLU A 205 37.75 38.37 -5.10
N ALA A 206 38.61 39.09 -5.79
CA ALA A 206 38.86 38.97 -7.24
C ALA A 206 39.41 37.58 -7.61
N ALA A 207 40.17 36.93 -6.75
CA ALA A 207 40.70 35.58 -6.94
C ALA A 207 39.76 34.49 -6.44
N SER A 208 38.51 34.80 -6.08
CA SER A 208 37.53 33.86 -5.51
C SER A 208 38.06 33.09 -4.30
N PHE A 209 38.86 33.76 -3.45
CA PHE A 209 39.36 33.18 -2.21
C PHE A 209 38.21 32.97 -1.23
N ARG A 210 38.09 31.75 -0.73
CA ARG A 210 37.11 31.37 0.31
C ARG A 210 37.87 31.06 1.60
N THR A 211 37.62 31.84 2.65
CA THR A 211 38.17 31.57 3.98
C THR A 211 37.63 30.24 4.51
N THR A 212 38.50 29.33 4.90
CA THR A 212 38.13 28.07 5.56
C THR A 212 38.38 28.25 7.07
N PRO A 213 37.33 28.26 7.90
CA PRO A 213 37.50 28.36 9.35
C PRO A 213 38.18 27.09 9.87
N LEU A 214 39.20 27.25 10.67
CA LEU A 214 39.84 26.14 11.36
C LEU A 214 38.99 25.76 12.58
N PRO A 215 38.63 24.48 12.77
CA PRO A 215 37.91 24.04 13.96
C PRO A 215 38.63 24.44 15.25
N ALA A 216 37.89 24.86 16.28
CA ALA A 216 38.46 25.35 17.54
C ALA A 216 39.28 24.29 18.28
N GLU A 217 38.98 23.02 18.00
CA GLU A 217 39.65 21.85 18.58
C GLU A 217 41.07 21.63 18.05
N PHE A 218 41.49 22.33 16.98
CA PHE A 218 42.80 22.15 16.36
C PHE A 218 43.84 23.09 17.00
N HIS A 219 44.40 22.68 18.14
CA HIS A 219 45.29 23.49 18.95
C HIS A 219 46.70 22.89 19.19
N ASP A 220 47.12 21.94 18.33
CA ASP A 220 48.46 21.31 18.36
C ASP A 220 48.90 20.96 16.91
N TYR A 221 50.01 20.25 16.78
CA TYR A 221 50.50 19.74 15.48
C TYR A 221 49.56 18.70 14.90
N PRO A 222 49.34 18.67 13.56
CA PRO A 222 48.42 17.75 12.92
C PRO A 222 48.66 16.28 13.25
N GLU A 223 49.91 15.84 13.40
CA GLU A 223 50.23 14.45 13.74
C GLU A 223 49.78 14.06 15.14
N ARG A 224 49.97 14.97 16.13
CA ARG A 224 49.53 14.73 17.50
C ARG A 224 48.01 14.74 17.61
N LEU A 225 47.37 15.70 16.94
CA LEU A 225 45.91 15.76 16.87
C LEU A 225 45.33 14.52 16.21
N GLN A 226 45.94 14.02 15.13
CA GLN A 226 45.51 12.79 14.49
C GLN A 226 45.60 11.60 15.46
N GLN A 227 46.65 11.50 16.23
CA GLN A 227 46.83 10.45 17.23
C GLN A 227 45.81 10.57 18.36
N GLN A 228 45.55 11.77 18.85
CA GLN A 228 44.51 12.03 19.85
C GLN A 228 43.11 11.66 19.35
N LEU A 229 42.70 12.18 18.18
CA LEU A 229 41.39 11.87 17.58
C LEU A 229 41.23 10.39 17.25
N SER A 230 42.33 9.67 16.87
CA SER A 230 42.23 8.23 16.65
C SER A 230 42.02 7.46 17.96
N THR A 231 42.71 7.86 19.04
CA THR A 231 42.52 7.22 20.36
C THR A 231 41.10 7.49 20.89
N GLU A 232 40.63 8.71 20.79
CA GLU A 232 39.29 9.11 21.19
C GLU A 232 38.21 8.35 20.39
N LEU A 233 38.41 8.18 19.08
CA LEU A 233 37.51 7.42 18.22
C LEU A 233 37.46 5.93 18.61
N ASP A 234 38.61 5.34 18.95
CA ASP A 234 38.71 3.96 19.44
C ASP A 234 37.99 3.80 20.79
N GLU A 235 38.15 4.75 21.71
CA GLU A 235 37.45 4.75 22.99
C GLU A 235 35.93 4.86 22.81
N LEU A 236 35.47 5.80 21.98
CA LEU A 236 34.02 5.94 21.66
C LEU A 236 33.45 4.70 20.98
N GLN A 237 34.19 4.06 20.09
CA GLN A 237 33.77 2.80 19.48
C GLN A 237 33.69 1.66 20.49
N GLN A 238 34.61 1.57 21.45
CA GLN A 238 34.55 0.62 22.56
C GLN A 238 33.31 0.88 23.42
N GLN A 239 33.03 2.14 23.76
CA GLN A 239 31.83 2.52 24.50
C GLN A 239 30.54 2.12 23.72
N GLN A 240 30.49 2.37 22.41
CA GLN A 240 29.38 1.97 21.57
C GLN A 240 29.16 0.46 21.60
N GLN A 241 30.24 -0.33 21.50
CA GLN A 241 30.17 -1.78 21.59
C GLN A 241 29.69 -2.26 22.96
N GLN A 242 30.16 -1.61 24.03
CA GLN A 242 29.73 -1.93 25.39
C GLN A 242 28.25 -1.64 25.61
N LEU A 243 27.76 -0.48 25.15
CA LEU A 243 26.33 -0.14 25.19
C LEU A 243 25.49 -1.13 24.39
N ALA A 244 25.95 -1.54 23.21
CA ALA A 244 25.26 -2.55 22.40
C ALA A 244 25.20 -3.92 23.12
N LYS A 245 26.24 -4.31 23.84
CA LYS A 245 26.23 -5.53 24.69
C LYS A 245 25.23 -5.40 25.84
N THR A 246 25.21 -4.24 26.52
CA THR A 246 24.27 -3.97 27.61
C THR A 246 22.82 -4.03 27.14
N VAL A 247 22.51 -3.46 25.96
CA VAL A 247 21.17 -3.55 25.36
C VAL A 247 20.78 -5.00 25.10
N ARG A 248 21.67 -5.79 24.47
CA ARG A 248 21.40 -7.22 24.21
C ARG A 248 21.21 -8.01 25.50
N GLN A 249 21.98 -7.73 26.52
CA GLN A 249 21.89 -8.37 27.81
C GLN A 249 20.57 -8.03 28.51
N THR A 250 20.18 -6.75 28.51
CA THR A 250 18.88 -6.28 29.03
C THR A 250 17.73 -6.95 28.28
N ALA A 251 17.85 -7.12 26.97
CA ALA A 251 16.86 -7.81 26.13
C ALA A 251 16.73 -9.30 26.50
N GLN A 252 17.86 -9.99 26.69
CA GLN A 252 17.89 -11.41 27.07
C GLN A 252 17.35 -11.65 28.48
N ASP A 253 17.77 -10.83 29.45
CA ASP A 253 17.33 -10.94 30.85
C ASP A 253 15.81 -10.72 31.01
N ASN A 254 15.23 -9.90 30.16
CA ASN A 254 13.79 -9.61 30.20
C ASN A 254 12.97 -10.36 29.16
N HIS A 255 13.56 -11.28 28.38
CA HIS A 255 12.87 -11.97 27.28
C HIS A 255 11.60 -12.71 27.75
N ALA A 256 11.69 -13.48 28.85
CA ALA A 256 10.55 -14.23 29.38
C ALA A 256 9.42 -13.28 29.87
N PHE A 257 9.79 -12.19 30.54
CA PHE A 257 8.83 -11.16 30.95
C PHE A 257 8.14 -10.50 29.75
N LEU A 258 8.91 -10.11 28.73
CA LEU A 258 8.36 -9.50 27.51
C LEU A 258 7.45 -10.46 26.74
N GLN A 259 7.80 -11.75 26.70
CA GLN A 259 6.96 -12.79 26.12
C GLN A 259 5.63 -12.94 26.86
N GLN A 260 5.67 -12.99 28.19
CA GLN A 260 4.48 -13.03 29.02
C GLN A 260 3.63 -11.76 28.90
N ALA A 261 4.26 -10.58 28.92
CA ALA A 261 3.59 -9.29 28.73
C ALA A 261 2.90 -9.21 27.37
N GLN A 262 3.56 -9.68 26.30
CA GLN A 262 2.97 -9.75 24.96
C GLN A 262 1.74 -10.65 24.92
N ALA A 263 1.79 -11.84 25.54
CA ALA A 263 0.67 -12.77 25.62
C ALA A 263 -0.50 -12.17 26.41
N GLN A 264 -0.21 -11.55 27.55
CA GLN A 264 -1.21 -10.89 28.42
C GLN A 264 -1.88 -9.71 27.70
N LEU A 265 -1.11 -8.85 27.02
CA LEU A 265 -1.66 -7.73 26.27
C LEU A 265 -2.45 -8.16 25.03
N ASN A 266 -2.06 -9.25 24.36
CA ASN A 266 -2.85 -9.80 23.25
C ASN A 266 -4.24 -10.28 23.69
N ILE A 267 -4.37 -10.77 24.92
CA ILE A 267 -5.66 -11.16 25.50
C ILE A 267 -6.44 -9.92 25.97
N ALA A 268 -5.76 -8.97 26.63
CA ALA A 268 -6.37 -7.74 27.11
C ALA A 268 -6.94 -6.87 25.97
N GLU A 269 -6.41 -7.00 24.75
CA GLU A 269 -6.89 -6.30 23.55
C GLU A 269 -8.38 -6.53 23.31
N ALA A 270 -8.85 -7.77 23.46
CA ALA A 270 -10.24 -8.12 23.23
C ALA A 270 -11.22 -7.33 24.12
N TYR A 271 -10.91 -7.19 25.40
CA TYR A 271 -11.73 -6.39 26.30
C TYR A 271 -11.53 -4.89 26.10
N ALA A 272 -10.32 -4.43 25.85
CA ALA A 272 -10.05 -3.03 25.56
C ALA A 272 -10.83 -2.53 24.32
N GLU A 273 -10.97 -3.37 23.28
CA GLU A 273 -11.77 -3.07 22.09
C GLU A 273 -13.27 -3.04 22.41
N LEU A 274 -13.78 -4.06 23.11
CA LEU A 274 -15.20 -4.13 23.48
C LEU A 274 -15.62 -3.10 24.52
N SER A 275 -14.73 -2.72 25.43
CA SER A 275 -15.02 -1.74 26.49
C SER A 275 -15.47 -0.38 25.95
N GLY A 276 -14.96 -0.01 24.76
CA GLY A 276 -15.37 1.21 24.05
C GLY A 276 -16.79 1.17 23.48
N GLN A 277 -17.36 -0.02 23.33
CA GLN A 277 -18.67 -0.27 22.70
C GLN A 277 -19.70 -0.83 23.72
N LEU A 278 -19.34 -0.85 24.99
CA LEU A 278 -20.20 -1.32 26.06
C LEU A 278 -21.26 -0.26 26.42
N ALA A 279 -22.54 -0.65 26.44
CA ALA A 279 -23.58 0.11 27.09
C ALA A 279 -23.91 -0.54 28.41
N SER A 280 -24.02 0.25 29.49
CA SER A 280 -24.29 -0.26 30.82
C SER A 280 -25.27 0.60 31.59
N SER A 281 -26.07 -0.05 32.46
CA SER A 281 -26.92 0.59 33.47
C SER A 281 -26.83 -0.21 34.77
N GLY A 282 -26.20 0.38 35.78
CA GLY A 282 -25.96 -0.32 37.03
C GLY A 282 -25.10 -1.58 36.87
N ALA A 283 -25.62 -2.73 37.30
CA ALA A 283 -24.95 -4.03 37.21
C ALA A 283 -25.11 -4.74 35.86
N LEU A 284 -25.93 -4.21 34.94
CA LEU A 284 -26.19 -4.81 33.64
C LEU A 284 -25.31 -4.17 32.56
N GLY A 285 -24.71 -5.02 31.73
CA GLY A 285 -23.99 -4.64 30.50
C GLY A 285 -24.73 -5.15 29.26
N SER A 286 -24.62 -4.41 28.16
CA SER A 286 -25.14 -4.80 26.85
C SER A 286 -24.04 -4.68 25.81
N LEU A 287 -23.86 -5.75 25.05
CA LEU A 287 -22.98 -5.82 23.91
C LEU A 287 -23.81 -6.03 22.62
N GLN A 288 -23.56 -5.23 21.61
CA GLN A 288 -24.24 -5.34 20.32
C GLN A 288 -23.25 -5.70 19.22
N GLY A 289 -23.68 -6.51 18.26
CA GLY A 289 -22.81 -6.89 17.17
C GLY A 289 -23.50 -7.71 16.09
N TRP A 290 -22.73 -8.03 15.05
CA TRP A 290 -23.17 -8.86 13.94
C TRP A 290 -22.48 -10.21 13.96
N VAL A 291 -23.24 -11.28 13.68
CA VAL A 291 -22.74 -12.65 13.56
C VAL A 291 -23.35 -13.33 12.33
N PRO A 292 -22.55 -14.10 11.56
CA PRO A 292 -23.09 -14.91 10.47
C PRO A 292 -24.10 -15.93 10.99
N ARG A 293 -25.23 -16.08 10.26
CA ARG A 293 -26.32 -16.98 10.66
C ARG A 293 -25.84 -18.41 10.96
N GLY A 294 -24.91 -18.92 10.14
CA GLY A 294 -24.37 -20.27 10.31
C GLY A 294 -23.55 -20.49 11.60
N ARG A 295 -23.15 -19.42 12.27
CA ARG A 295 -22.29 -19.46 13.48
C ARG A 295 -23.07 -19.22 14.80
N LEU A 296 -24.38 -18.97 14.74
CA LEU A 296 -25.21 -18.65 15.90
C LEU A 296 -25.24 -19.76 16.97
N GLU A 297 -25.39 -21.00 16.53
CA GLU A 297 -25.40 -22.13 17.46
C GLU A 297 -24.08 -22.31 18.20
N GLY A 298 -22.95 -22.07 17.49
CA GLY A 298 -21.63 -22.05 18.10
C GLY A 298 -21.51 -20.97 19.17
N LEU A 299 -21.95 -19.75 18.84
CA LEU A 299 -21.97 -18.63 19.81
C LEU A 299 -22.79 -18.98 21.06
N ARG A 300 -24.01 -19.50 20.89
CA ARG A 300 -24.88 -19.87 21.99
C ARG A 300 -24.23 -20.92 22.90
N ARG A 301 -23.62 -21.96 22.34
CA ARG A 301 -22.91 -22.99 23.10
C ARG A 301 -21.75 -22.39 23.90
N THR A 302 -20.95 -21.51 23.28
CA THR A 302 -19.84 -20.83 23.94
C THR A 302 -20.34 -20.01 25.13
N LEU A 303 -21.40 -19.18 24.95
CA LEU A 303 -21.96 -18.35 25.98
C LEU A 303 -22.60 -19.18 27.12
N THR A 304 -23.34 -20.24 26.79
CA THR A 304 -23.95 -21.13 27.80
C THR A 304 -22.87 -21.84 28.61
N GLY A 305 -21.76 -22.25 28.02
CA GLY A 305 -20.65 -22.89 28.72
C GLY A 305 -19.97 -21.99 29.77
N ILE A 306 -20.02 -20.66 29.59
CA ILE A 306 -19.36 -19.69 30.48
C ILE A 306 -20.33 -19.11 31.50
N LEU A 307 -21.49 -18.68 31.03
CA LEU A 307 -22.46 -17.90 31.84
C LEU A 307 -23.59 -18.76 32.44
N GLY A 308 -23.74 -20.02 31.97
CA GLY A 308 -24.93 -20.82 32.26
C GLY A 308 -26.17 -20.11 31.74
N ASP A 309 -27.12 -19.82 32.66
CA ASP A 309 -28.37 -19.13 32.33
C ASP A 309 -28.34 -17.61 32.65
N ARG A 310 -27.17 -17.03 33.00
CA ARG A 310 -27.03 -15.62 33.43
C ARG A 310 -26.86 -14.64 32.26
N PHE A 311 -27.44 -14.92 31.09
CA PHE A 311 -27.44 -14.00 29.97
C PHE A 311 -28.74 -14.04 29.20
N VAL A 312 -29.06 -12.94 28.52
CA VAL A 312 -30.17 -12.85 27.58
C VAL A 312 -29.62 -12.52 26.19
N LEU A 313 -29.89 -13.39 25.22
CA LEU A 313 -29.44 -13.24 23.84
C LEU A 313 -30.63 -12.91 22.93
N GLN A 314 -30.71 -11.67 22.47
CA GLN A 314 -31.69 -11.25 21.48
C GLN A 314 -31.09 -11.33 20.08
N ILE A 315 -31.80 -12.03 19.16
CA ILE A 315 -31.35 -12.24 17.81
C ILE A 315 -32.44 -11.70 16.87
N ARG A 316 -32.04 -10.79 15.96
CA ARG A 316 -32.94 -10.24 14.94
C ARG A 316 -32.32 -10.25 13.56
N ALA A 317 -33.19 -10.21 12.53
CA ALA A 317 -32.73 -9.98 11.15
C ALA A 317 -32.36 -8.48 10.96
N PRO A 318 -31.46 -8.16 10.03
CA PRO A 318 -31.19 -6.78 9.64
C PRO A 318 -32.46 -6.10 9.15
N ARG A 319 -32.68 -4.85 9.55
CA ARG A 319 -33.76 -3.99 9.04
C ARG A 319 -33.36 -3.42 7.68
N LEU A 320 -34.34 -2.98 6.90
CA LEU A 320 -34.10 -2.42 5.56
C LEU A 320 -33.25 -1.13 5.62
N ASP A 321 -33.51 -0.29 6.60
CA ASP A 321 -32.80 0.95 6.89
C ASP A 321 -31.36 0.76 7.41
N GLU A 322 -31.07 -0.42 7.97
CA GLU A 322 -29.75 -0.77 8.49
C GLU A 322 -28.83 -1.45 7.48
N ARG A 323 -29.31 -1.81 6.28
CA ARG A 323 -28.54 -2.61 5.30
C ARG A 323 -27.17 -2.02 4.96
N SER A 324 -27.03 -0.69 4.92
CA SER A 324 -25.75 -0.01 4.70
C SER A 324 -24.76 -0.13 5.85
N LYS A 325 -25.27 -0.44 7.06
CA LYS A 325 -24.48 -0.60 8.30
C LYS A 325 -24.17 -2.06 8.63
N VAL A 326 -24.72 -3.01 7.87
CA VAL A 326 -24.47 -4.44 8.07
C VAL A 326 -23.15 -4.82 7.44
N PRO A 327 -22.20 -5.42 8.18
CA PRO A 327 -20.94 -5.87 7.60
C PRO A 327 -21.16 -7.03 6.66
N SER A 328 -20.40 -7.05 5.57
CA SER A 328 -20.41 -8.10 4.58
C SER A 328 -19.26 -9.07 4.80
N TYR A 329 -19.57 -10.36 4.82
CA TYR A 329 -18.60 -11.44 4.87
C TYR A 329 -18.87 -12.43 3.74
N THR A 330 -17.84 -12.68 2.93
CA THR A 330 -17.86 -13.69 1.88
C THR A 330 -16.67 -14.63 2.04
N GLU A 331 -16.94 -15.91 2.12
CA GLU A 331 -15.90 -16.93 2.17
C GLU A 331 -15.51 -17.35 0.75
N HIS A 332 -14.27 -17.08 0.38
CA HIS A 332 -13.72 -17.43 -0.93
C HIS A 332 -12.84 -18.67 -0.86
N ALA A 333 -12.90 -19.50 -1.91
CA ALA A 333 -11.97 -20.59 -2.11
C ALA A 333 -10.51 -20.04 -2.18
N ALA A 334 -9.53 -20.85 -1.79
CA ALA A 334 -8.14 -20.40 -1.66
C ALA A 334 -7.58 -19.76 -2.95
N PHE A 335 -7.99 -20.27 -4.14
CA PHE A 335 -7.55 -19.72 -5.42
C PHE A 335 -8.19 -18.37 -5.77
N LEU A 336 -9.36 -18.03 -5.21
CA LEU A 336 -10.05 -16.75 -5.42
C LEU A 336 -9.62 -15.67 -4.42
N ARG A 337 -8.95 -16.00 -3.32
CA ARG A 337 -8.55 -15.03 -2.29
C ARG A 337 -7.72 -13.86 -2.83
N PRO A 338 -6.72 -14.06 -3.71
CA PRO A 338 -5.98 -12.92 -4.27
C PRO A 338 -6.87 -12.01 -5.12
N PHE A 339 -7.80 -12.57 -5.89
CA PHE A 339 -8.78 -11.79 -6.66
C PHE A 339 -9.76 -11.05 -5.76
N ALA A 340 -10.21 -11.67 -4.66
CA ALA A 340 -11.02 -11.00 -3.64
C ALA A 340 -10.29 -9.80 -3.02
N THR A 341 -8.98 -9.89 -2.82
CA THR A 341 -8.18 -8.75 -2.34
C THR A 341 -8.20 -7.59 -3.35
N LEU A 342 -8.08 -7.89 -4.66
CA LEU A 342 -8.17 -6.87 -5.71
C LEU A 342 -9.56 -6.23 -5.77
N VAL A 343 -10.63 -7.05 -5.68
CA VAL A 343 -12.02 -6.54 -5.62
C VAL A 343 -12.22 -5.65 -4.39
N ASN A 344 -11.73 -6.07 -3.23
CA ASN A 344 -11.84 -5.29 -1.99
C ASN A 344 -11.03 -3.99 -2.01
N ASN A 345 -9.99 -3.88 -2.85
CA ASN A 345 -9.26 -2.63 -3.06
C ASN A 345 -10.13 -1.59 -3.80
N TYR A 346 -11.04 -2.01 -4.65
CA TYR A 346 -12.05 -1.12 -5.23
C TYR A 346 -13.11 -0.75 -4.19
N GLY A 347 -13.61 -1.74 -3.44
CA GLY A 347 -14.57 -1.56 -2.35
C GLY A 347 -15.11 -2.89 -1.84
N VAL A 348 -15.76 -2.85 -0.68
CA VAL A 348 -16.40 -4.02 -0.09
C VAL A 348 -17.86 -4.10 -0.58
N PRO A 349 -18.37 -5.29 -0.99
CA PRO A 349 -19.74 -5.42 -1.44
C PRO A 349 -20.71 -5.04 -0.30
N ARG A 350 -21.75 -4.27 -0.62
CA ARG A 350 -22.83 -3.97 0.33
C ARG A 350 -23.56 -5.24 0.73
N TYR A 351 -24.05 -5.30 1.95
CA TYR A 351 -24.83 -6.44 2.41
C TYR A 351 -26.04 -6.73 1.50
N GLY A 352 -26.06 -7.91 0.90
CA GLY A 352 -27.08 -8.34 -0.08
C GLY A 352 -26.71 -8.12 -1.55
N GLU A 353 -25.69 -7.31 -1.82
CA GLU A 353 -25.15 -7.12 -3.17
C GLU A 353 -24.48 -8.40 -3.69
N PHE A 354 -24.43 -8.51 -5.00
CA PHE A 354 -23.72 -9.61 -5.65
C PHE A 354 -22.22 -9.47 -5.48
N ASP A 355 -21.54 -10.53 -5.05
CA ASP A 355 -20.09 -10.55 -4.91
C ASP A 355 -19.43 -10.80 -6.28
N PRO A 356 -18.73 -9.83 -6.86
CA PRO A 356 -18.18 -9.94 -8.20
C PRO A 356 -16.92 -10.80 -8.29
N THR A 357 -16.34 -11.27 -7.17
CA THR A 357 -15.00 -11.86 -7.14
C THR A 357 -14.79 -12.99 -8.13
N TRP A 358 -15.75 -13.91 -8.30
CA TRP A 358 -15.59 -15.00 -9.24
C TRP A 358 -15.66 -14.55 -10.70
N LEU A 359 -16.55 -13.58 -10.98
CA LEU A 359 -16.70 -13.00 -12.31
C LEU A 359 -15.45 -12.20 -12.69
N PHE A 360 -14.99 -11.36 -11.76
CA PHE A 360 -13.73 -10.63 -11.87
C PHE A 360 -12.56 -11.57 -12.13
N ALA A 361 -12.45 -12.68 -11.39
CA ALA A 361 -11.37 -13.64 -11.60
C ALA A 361 -11.43 -14.25 -13.01
N LEU A 362 -12.61 -14.65 -13.47
CA LEU A 362 -12.78 -15.26 -14.78
C LEU A 362 -12.46 -14.29 -15.92
N SER A 363 -13.03 -13.08 -15.89
CA SER A 363 -12.81 -12.07 -16.92
C SER A 363 -11.38 -11.53 -16.89
N TYR A 364 -10.80 -11.34 -15.70
CA TYR A 364 -9.41 -10.93 -15.54
C TYR A 364 -8.43 -11.95 -16.16
N ILE A 365 -8.59 -13.24 -15.82
CA ILE A 365 -7.77 -14.33 -16.34
C ILE A 365 -7.90 -14.40 -17.87
N PHE A 366 -9.12 -14.28 -18.40
CA PHE A 366 -9.38 -14.32 -19.83
C PHE A 366 -8.75 -13.12 -20.56
N MET A 367 -8.97 -11.88 -20.09
CA MET A 367 -8.42 -10.68 -20.71
C MET A 367 -6.89 -10.63 -20.62
N PHE A 368 -6.32 -11.08 -19.49
CA PHE A 368 -4.86 -11.15 -19.36
C PHE A 368 -4.26 -12.09 -20.39
N GLY A 369 -4.79 -13.30 -20.53
CA GLY A 369 -4.32 -14.26 -21.55
C GLY A 369 -4.49 -13.74 -22.96
N MET A 370 -5.62 -13.08 -23.26
CA MET A 370 -5.89 -12.51 -24.58
C MET A 370 -4.90 -11.38 -24.94
N MET A 371 -4.47 -10.56 -23.95
CA MET A 371 -3.51 -9.48 -24.14
C MET A 371 -2.05 -9.99 -24.15
N PHE A 372 -1.74 -11.01 -23.34
CA PHE A 372 -0.39 -11.51 -23.08
C PHE A 372 -0.31 -13.02 -23.35
N GLY A 373 -0.67 -13.41 -24.58
CA GLY A 373 -0.76 -14.80 -25.00
C GLY A 373 0.57 -15.34 -25.52
N ASP A 374 1.40 -15.91 -24.64
CA ASP A 374 2.66 -16.57 -25.00
C ASP A 374 2.95 -17.74 -24.05
N ILE A 375 3.25 -18.92 -24.61
CA ILE A 375 3.48 -20.15 -23.84
C ILE A 375 4.71 -20.02 -22.95
N GLY A 376 5.82 -19.49 -23.47
CA GLY A 376 7.06 -19.37 -22.75
C GLY A 376 6.98 -18.38 -21.59
N HIS A 377 6.45 -17.19 -21.85
CA HIS A 377 6.23 -16.17 -20.81
C HIS A 377 5.23 -16.65 -19.75
N GLY A 378 4.13 -17.28 -20.15
CA GLY A 378 3.15 -17.85 -19.23
C GLY A 378 3.75 -18.91 -18.32
N LEU A 379 4.61 -19.78 -18.85
CA LEU A 379 5.32 -20.81 -18.09
C LEU A 379 6.30 -20.18 -17.09
N VAL A 380 7.02 -19.14 -17.48
CA VAL A 380 7.92 -18.41 -16.56
C VAL A 380 7.15 -17.75 -15.43
N ILE A 381 6.00 -17.11 -15.71
CA ILE A 381 5.13 -16.54 -14.67
C ILE A 381 4.65 -17.62 -13.71
N MET A 382 4.16 -18.74 -14.23
CA MET A 382 3.63 -19.86 -13.45
C MET A 382 4.72 -20.49 -12.56
N LEU A 383 5.89 -20.81 -13.10
CA LEU A 383 7.01 -21.40 -12.35
C LEU A 383 7.62 -20.40 -11.37
N GLY A 384 7.77 -19.13 -11.79
CA GLY A 384 8.26 -18.05 -10.94
C GLY A 384 7.39 -17.83 -9.70
N SER A 385 6.07 -18.09 -9.81
CA SER A 385 5.15 -18.00 -8.69
C SER A 385 5.47 -18.99 -7.56
N LEU A 386 6.09 -20.12 -7.86
CA LEU A 386 6.47 -21.13 -6.87
C LEU A 386 7.63 -20.64 -5.95
N LEU A 387 8.41 -19.67 -6.45
CA LEU A 387 9.52 -19.07 -5.70
C LEU A 387 9.03 -18.02 -4.69
N LEU A 388 7.78 -17.56 -4.77
CA LEU A 388 7.22 -16.58 -3.84
C LEU A 388 7.17 -17.15 -2.42
N ARG A 389 7.68 -16.40 -1.44
CA ARG A 389 7.76 -16.81 -0.02
C ARG A 389 7.14 -15.74 0.89
N GLY A 390 6.85 -16.11 2.14
CA GLY A 390 6.30 -15.19 3.14
C GLY A 390 4.94 -14.64 2.74
N LYS A 391 4.73 -13.34 2.89
CA LYS A 391 3.46 -12.65 2.59
C LYS A 391 3.07 -12.74 1.11
N LEU A 392 4.05 -12.84 0.22
CA LEU A 392 3.80 -12.96 -1.22
C LEU A 392 3.29 -14.35 -1.64
N ALA A 393 3.49 -15.37 -0.81
CA ALA A 393 3.01 -16.72 -1.08
C ALA A 393 1.48 -16.81 -1.22
N SER A 394 0.74 -15.90 -0.61
CA SER A 394 -0.73 -15.80 -0.73
C SER A 394 -1.19 -15.45 -2.15
N TYR A 395 -0.32 -14.81 -2.97
CA TYR A 395 -0.61 -14.47 -4.36
C TYR A 395 -0.21 -15.54 -5.38
N ARG A 396 0.37 -16.68 -4.95
CA ARG A 396 0.72 -17.79 -5.86
C ARG A 396 -0.44 -18.22 -6.76
N PRO A 397 -1.68 -18.43 -6.24
CA PRO A 397 -2.79 -18.85 -7.09
C PRO A 397 -3.10 -17.84 -8.21
N PHE A 398 -2.93 -16.55 -7.95
CA PHE A 398 -3.12 -15.50 -8.94
C PHE A 398 -2.12 -15.65 -10.10
N PHE A 399 -0.83 -15.73 -9.80
CA PHE A 399 0.20 -15.85 -10.83
C PHE A 399 0.13 -17.20 -11.57
N VAL A 400 -0.23 -18.27 -10.88
CA VAL A 400 -0.46 -19.57 -11.55
C VAL A 400 -1.61 -19.48 -12.55
N THR A 401 -2.73 -18.85 -12.18
CA THR A 401 -3.92 -18.79 -13.06
C THR A 401 -3.71 -17.86 -14.25
N ILE A 402 -3.06 -16.69 -14.07
CA ILE A 402 -2.75 -15.81 -15.20
C ILE A 402 -1.67 -16.41 -16.11
N GLY A 403 -0.65 -17.08 -15.54
CA GLY A 403 0.35 -17.81 -16.33
C GLY A 403 -0.25 -18.94 -17.14
N LEU A 404 -1.18 -19.72 -16.54
CA LEU A 404 -1.93 -20.75 -17.26
C LEU A 404 -2.76 -20.17 -18.41
N SER A 405 -3.44 -19.04 -18.19
CA SER A 405 -4.19 -18.35 -19.24
C SER A 405 -3.28 -17.88 -20.37
N SER A 406 -2.12 -17.29 -20.04
CA SER A 406 -1.11 -16.90 -21.04
C SER A 406 -0.66 -18.10 -21.88
N ILE A 407 -0.43 -19.26 -21.25
CA ILE A 407 -0.10 -20.50 -21.95
C ILE A 407 -1.22 -20.92 -22.91
N LEU A 408 -2.49 -20.92 -22.43
CA LEU A 408 -3.64 -21.31 -23.25
C LEU A 408 -3.80 -20.40 -24.48
N PHE A 409 -3.73 -19.08 -24.29
CA PHE A 409 -3.77 -18.13 -25.40
C PHE A 409 -2.53 -18.19 -26.27
N GLY A 410 -1.37 -18.53 -25.69
CA GLY A 410 -0.14 -18.82 -26.46
C GLY A 410 -0.31 -19.97 -27.46
N PHE A 411 -1.05 -21.02 -27.11
CA PHE A 411 -1.45 -22.06 -28.08
C PHE A 411 -2.44 -21.55 -29.13
N VAL A 412 -3.38 -20.68 -28.75
CA VAL A 412 -4.33 -20.07 -29.69
C VAL A 412 -3.59 -19.22 -30.74
N TYR A 413 -2.56 -18.47 -30.32
CA TYR A 413 -1.78 -17.59 -31.18
C TYR A 413 -0.56 -18.25 -31.83
N GLY A 414 -0.11 -19.41 -31.31
CA GLY A 414 1.07 -20.13 -31.79
C GLY A 414 2.40 -19.48 -31.36
N SER A 415 2.43 -18.78 -30.20
CA SER A 415 3.62 -18.07 -29.74
C SER A 415 4.31 -18.82 -28.59
N LEU A 416 5.63 -19.06 -28.73
CA LEU A 416 6.51 -19.62 -27.72
C LEU A 416 7.75 -18.72 -27.59
N PHE A 417 7.84 -17.89 -26.56
CA PHE A 417 8.87 -16.84 -26.43
C PHE A 417 8.97 -15.96 -27.68
N GLY A 418 7.85 -15.77 -28.38
CA GLY A 418 7.75 -15.04 -29.63
C GLY A 418 8.18 -15.79 -30.89
N PHE A 419 8.57 -17.04 -30.80
CA PHE A 419 8.77 -17.89 -31.98
C PHE A 419 7.41 -18.40 -32.46
N GLU A 420 6.97 -17.95 -33.64
CA GLU A 420 5.70 -18.36 -34.26
C GLU A 420 5.85 -19.60 -35.16
N GLU A 421 7.09 -19.99 -35.49
CA GLU A 421 7.36 -21.12 -36.39
C GLU A 421 7.36 -22.49 -35.68
N ILE A 422 7.49 -22.52 -34.34
CA ILE A 422 7.66 -23.74 -33.56
C ILE A 422 6.32 -24.47 -33.35
N ILE A 423 5.27 -23.71 -33.09
CA ILE A 423 3.94 -24.25 -32.77
C ILE A 423 2.92 -23.66 -33.74
N PRO A 424 2.17 -24.49 -34.47
CA PRO A 424 1.11 -23.98 -35.34
C PRO A 424 0.01 -23.30 -34.50
N ALA A 425 -0.37 -22.09 -34.85
CA ALA A 425 -1.46 -21.38 -34.18
C ALA A 425 -2.78 -22.15 -34.36
N TRP A 426 -3.55 -22.35 -33.24
CA TRP A 426 -4.87 -22.95 -33.33
C TRP A 426 -5.89 -22.03 -33.99
N TRP A 427 -5.67 -20.72 -33.90
CA TRP A 427 -6.53 -19.73 -34.55
C TRP A 427 -5.69 -18.87 -35.50
N MET A 428 -5.08 -17.78 -35.02
CA MET A 428 -4.18 -16.91 -35.80
C MET A 428 -3.29 -16.08 -34.88
N SER A 429 -2.15 -15.62 -35.40
CA SER A 429 -1.34 -14.59 -34.73
C SER A 429 -2.06 -13.24 -34.76
N PRO A 430 -2.04 -12.46 -33.66
CA PRO A 430 -2.67 -11.14 -33.58
C PRO A 430 -2.16 -10.14 -34.64
N LEU A 431 -0.94 -10.30 -35.12
CA LEU A 431 -0.32 -9.43 -36.11
C LEU A 431 -0.76 -9.78 -37.56
N HIS A 432 -1.27 -11.01 -37.78
CA HIS A 432 -1.67 -11.46 -39.11
C HIS A 432 -2.90 -10.72 -39.65
N ASP A 433 -3.92 -10.54 -38.79
CA ASP A 433 -5.13 -9.76 -39.11
C ASP A 433 -5.53 -8.87 -37.92
N PRO A 434 -4.91 -7.67 -37.82
CA PRO A 434 -5.21 -6.73 -36.72
C PRO A 434 -6.68 -6.29 -36.68
N VAL A 435 -7.36 -6.21 -37.84
CA VAL A 435 -8.75 -5.76 -37.93
C VAL A 435 -9.69 -6.82 -37.33
N LEU A 436 -9.45 -8.09 -37.61
CA LEU A 436 -10.21 -9.18 -37.02
C LEU A 436 -9.99 -9.23 -35.51
N MET A 437 -8.75 -9.04 -35.04
CA MET A 437 -8.42 -9.00 -33.60
C MET A 437 -9.14 -7.85 -32.88
N LEU A 438 -9.19 -6.65 -33.48
CA LEU A 438 -9.96 -5.51 -32.96
C LEU A 438 -11.46 -5.81 -32.91
N THR A 439 -11.99 -6.49 -33.92
CA THR A 439 -13.41 -6.87 -33.98
C THR A 439 -13.76 -7.88 -32.88
N VAL A 440 -12.91 -8.87 -32.63
CA VAL A 440 -13.09 -9.86 -31.55
C VAL A 440 -13.02 -9.19 -30.17
N ALA A 441 -12.06 -8.29 -29.94
CA ALA A 441 -11.97 -7.54 -28.68
C ALA A 441 -13.18 -6.63 -28.45
N LEU A 442 -13.69 -6.00 -29.52
CA LEU A 442 -14.90 -5.19 -29.44
C LEU A 442 -16.12 -6.06 -29.10
N GLY A 443 -16.27 -7.23 -29.76
CA GLY A 443 -17.32 -8.20 -29.47
C GLY A 443 -17.28 -8.71 -28.03
N TRP A 444 -16.08 -9.01 -27.51
CA TRP A 444 -15.88 -9.33 -26.10
C TRP A 444 -16.36 -8.19 -25.19
N GLY A 445 -15.94 -6.93 -25.48
CA GLY A 445 -16.35 -5.75 -24.72
C GLY A 445 -17.85 -5.54 -24.71
N ILE A 446 -18.53 -5.72 -25.84
CA ILE A 446 -19.99 -5.65 -25.94
C ILE A 446 -20.64 -6.71 -25.05
N GLY A 447 -20.19 -7.96 -25.12
CA GLY A 447 -20.71 -9.05 -24.28
C GLY A 447 -20.48 -8.80 -22.79
N PHE A 448 -19.29 -8.30 -22.44
CA PHE A 448 -18.94 -7.95 -21.06
C PHE A 448 -19.83 -6.83 -20.51
N ILE A 449 -20.02 -5.74 -21.24
CA ILE A 449 -20.89 -4.61 -20.83
C ILE A 449 -22.33 -5.08 -20.66
N ILE A 450 -22.87 -5.89 -21.58
CA ILE A 450 -24.21 -6.46 -21.45
C ILE A 450 -24.33 -7.26 -20.16
N LEU A 451 -23.35 -8.12 -19.87
CA LEU A 451 -23.32 -8.92 -18.64
C LEU A 451 -23.31 -8.05 -17.38
N MET A 452 -22.51 -6.96 -17.35
CA MET A 452 -22.46 -6.02 -16.22
C MET A 452 -23.79 -5.30 -16.01
N VAL A 453 -24.45 -4.87 -17.08
CA VAL A 453 -25.78 -4.26 -16.99
C VAL A 453 -26.83 -5.24 -16.46
N LEU A 454 -26.78 -6.51 -16.87
CA LEU A 454 -27.66 -7.55 -16.32
C LEU A 454 -27.46 -7.74 -14.80
N PHE A 455 -26.21 -7.67 -14.30
CA PHE A 455 -25.96 -7.67 -12.86
C PHE A 455 -26.47 -6.40 -12.18
N SER A 456 -26.38 -5.24 -12.81
CA SER A 456 -26.96 -4.00 -12.32
C SER A 456 -28.47 -4.11 -12.14
N ILE A 457 -29.18 -4.58 -13.17
CA ILE A 457 -30.63 -4.81 -13.12
C ILE A 457 -30.98 -5.74 -11.96
N ARG A 458 -30.23 -6.85 -11.80
CA ARG A 458 -30.45 -7.80 -10.71
C ARG A 458 -30.23 -7.19 -9.33
N ASN A 459 -29.19 -6.36 -9.15
CA ASN A 459 -28.92 -5.70 -7.88
C ASN A 459 -30.05 -4.74 -7.50
N HIS A 460 -30.51 -3.89 -8.43
CA HIS A 460 -31.65 -3.00 -8.21
C HIS A 460 -32.94 -3.76 -7.90
N TRP A 461 -33.14 -4.93 -8.54
CA TRP A 461 -34.29 -5.81 -8.26
C TRP A 461 -34.25 -6.35 -6.83
N ILE A 462 -33.08 -6.74 -6.33
CA ILE A 462 -32.88 -7.22 -4.95
C ILE A 462 -33.11 -6.11 -3.93
N ASP A 463 -32.71 -4.87 -4.25
CA ASP A 463 -32.92 -3.69 -3.41
C ASP A 463 -34.37 -3.19 -3.44
N SER A 464 -35.25 -3.85 -4.19
CA SER A 464 -36.67 -3.47 -4.38
C SER A 464 -36.85 -2.12 -5.07
N ASP A 465 -35.81 -1.65 -5.77
CA ASP A 465 -35.84 -0.43 -6.60
C ASP A 465 -36.19 -0.79 -8.05
N TYR A 466 -37.43 -1.17 -8.25
CA TYR A 466 -37.92 -1.63 -9.56
C TYR A 466 -37.94 -0.49 -10.60
N ARG A 467 -38.05 0.77 -10.15
CA ARG A 467 -38.11 1.91 -11.07
C ARG A 467 -36.76 2.13 -11.74
N THR A 468 -35.70 2.17 -10.98
CA THR A 468 -34.35 2.29 -11.51
C THR A 468 -33.92 1.01 -12.24
N ALA A 469 -34.35 -0.18 -11.80
CA ALA A 469 -34.11 -1.42 -12.51
C ALA A 469 -34.69 -1.44 -13.94
N LEU A 470 -35.87 -0.85 -14.14
CA LEU A 470 -36.53 -0.84 -15.46
C LEU A 470 -36.13 0.36 -16.31
N PHE A 471 -36.10 1.57 -15.74
CA PHE A 471 -36.01 2.83 -16.50
C PHE A 471 -34.68 3.57 -16.29
N GLY A 472 -33.81 3.10 -15.41
CA GLY A 472 -32.50 3.70 -15.17
C GLY A 472 -31.52 3.53 -16.34
N GLY A 473 -30.51 4.39 -16.43
CA GLY A 473 -29.47 4.35 -17.48
C GLY A 473 -28.64 3.05 -17.47
N HIS A 474 -28.56 2.35 -16.33
CA HIS A 474 -27.95 1.00 -16.17
C HIS A 474 -29.00 -0.08 -15.88
N GLY A 475 -30.27 0.22 -16.18
CA GLY A 475 -31.41 -0.70 -16.10
C GLY A 475 -31.75 -1.31 -17.46
N VAL A 476 -32.97 -1.83 -17.57
CA VAL A 476 -33.49 -2.44 -18.82
C VAL A 476 -33.52 -1.41 -19.95
N ALA A 477 -33.95 -0.16 -19.66
CA ALA A 477 -33.96 0.91 -20.66
C ALA A 477 -32.53 1.23 -21.16
N GLY A 478 -31.52 1.25 -20.27
CA GLY A 478 -30.11 1.41 -20.67
C GLY A 478 -29.59 0.25 -21.51
N LEU A 479 -30.00 -0.99 -21.21
CA LEU A 479 -29.65 -2.16 -22.01
C LEU A 479 -30.26 -2.09 -23.42
N LEU A 480 -31.51 -1.67 -23.54
CA LEU A 480 -32.18 -1.51 -24.84
C LEU A 480 -31.57 -0.33 -25.62
N LEU A 481 -31.19 0.77 -24.95
CA LEU A 481 -30.44 1.86 -25.56
C LEU A 481 -29.14 1.35 -26.16
N TYR A 482 -28.37 0.59 -25.39
CA TYR A 482 -27.10 0.04 -25.84
C TYR A 482 -27.27 -0.94 -27.03
N ALA A 483 -28.26 -1.84 -26.96
CA ALA A 483 -28.58 -2.72 -28.07
C ALA A 483 -28.99 -1.95 -29.34
N GLY A 484 -29.76 -0.84 -29.17
CA GLY A 484 -30.12 0.06 -30.26
C GLY A 484 -28.92 0.73 -30.90
N LEU A 485 -27.98 1.24 -30.08
CA LEU A 485 -26.73 1.84 -30.57
C LEU A 485 -25.86 0.83 -31.33
N ILE A 486 -25.73 -0.40 -30.83
CA ILE A 486 -24.98 -1.47 -31.53
C ILE A 486 -25.65 -1.78 -32.86
N LEU A 487 -26.99 -1.89 -32.89
CA LEU A 487 -27.75 -2.18 -34.11
C LEU A 487 -27.56 -1.06 -35.15
N LEU A 488 -27.62 0.19 -34.75
CA LEU A 488 -27.37 1.34 -35.61
C LEU A 488 -25.94 1.32 -36.18
N ALA A 489 -24.94 1.06 -35.34
CA ALA A 489 -23.55 0.96 -35.76
C ALA A 489 -23.36 -0.19 -36.76
N TRP A 490 -23.96 -1.35 -36.49
CA TRP A 490 -23.88 -2.51 -37.38
C TRP A 490 -24.56 -2.23 -38.74
N GLN A 491 -25.77 -1.66 -38.75
CA GLN A 491 -26.49 -1.33 -39.99
C GLN A 491 -25.75 -0.27 -40.81
N GLY A 492 -25.27 0.80 -40.18
CA GLY A 492 -24.49 1.83 -40.84
C GLY A 492 -23.20 1.31 -41.47
N PHE A 493 -22.53 0.36 -40.80
CA PHE A 493 -21.28 -0.20 -41.31
C PHE A 493 -21.50 -1.27 -42.40
N SER A 494 -22.55 -2.13 -42.25
CA SER A 494 -22.78 -3.28 -43.15
C SER A 494 -23.65 -2.93 -44.35
N GLN A 495 -24.63 -2.01 -44.20
CA GLN A 495 -25.63 -1.71 -45.23
C GLN A 495 -25.54 -0.26 -45.76
N GLY A 496 -24.75 0.59 -45.13
CA GLY A 496 -24.61 2.01 -45.50
C GLY A 496 -25.87 2.85 -45.21
N GLU A 497 -26.94 2.25 -44.66
CA GLU A 497 -28.20 2.90 -44.35
C GLU A 497 -28.56 2.74 -42.87
N VAL A 498 -29.24 3.75 -42.32
CA VAL A 498 -29.70 3.74 -40.94
C VAL A 498 -31.06 3.09 -40.87
N GLY A 499 -31.13 1.87 -40.32
CA GLY A 499 -32.39 1.12 -40.23
C GLY A 499 -33.35 1.69 -39.20
N ALA A 500 -34.64 1.75 -39.58
CA ALA A 500 -35.70 2.31 -38.73
C ALA A 500 -35.81 1.61 -37.36
N ALA A 501 -35.55 0.31 -37.27
CA ALA A 501 -35.62 -0.47 -36.02
C ALA A 501 -34.59 0.04 -34.99
N GLY A 502 -33.36 0.29 -35.39
CA GLY A 502 -32.31 0.85 -34.51
C GLY A 502 -32.65 2.24 -33.98
N VAL A 503 -33.21 3.11 -34.86
CA VAL A 503 -33.64 4.46 -34.51
C VAL A 503 -34.76 4.45 -33.47
N TRP A 504 -35.79 3.63 -33.72
CA TRP A 504 -36.94 3.50 -32.79
C TRP A 504 -36.51 2.93 -31.43
N LEU A 505 -35.68 1.90 -31.43
CA LEU A 505 -35.21 1.25 -30.21
C LEU A 505 -34.39 2.23 -29.36
N THR A 506 -33.45 2.96 -29.97
CA THR A 506 -32.62 3.97 -29.30
C THR A 506 -33.48 5.14 -28.82
N GLY A 507 -34.38 5.66 -29.66
CA GLY A 507 -35.23 6.80 -29.33
C GLY A 507 -36.20 6.54 -28.17
N LEU A 508 -36.90 5.36 -28.20
CA LEU A 508 -37.80 4.97 -27.12
C LEU A 508 -37.11 4.69 -25.81
N SER A 509 -35.93 4.06 -25.85
CA SER A 509 -35.13 3.81 -24.65
C SER A 509 -34.58 5.08 -24.03
N LEU A 510 -34.11 6.03 -24.86
CA LEU A 510 -33.65 7.33 -24.41
C LEU A 510 -34.80 8.14 -23.80
N LEU A 511 -35.97 8.13 -24.43
CA LEU A 511 -37.18 8.78 -23.89
C LEU A 511 -37.56 8.20 -22.52
N ALA A 512 -37.51 6.87 -22.38
CA ALA A 512 -37.79 6.21 -21.10
C ALA A 512 -36.82 6.64 -19.97
N ILE A 513 -35.51 6.77 -20.27
CA ILE A 513 -34.50 7.27 -19.34
C ILE A 513 -34.78 8.74 -18.97
N LEU A 514 -35.10 9.60 -19.94
CA LEU A 514 -35.40 11.01 -19.70
C LEU A 514 -36.65 11.19 -18.82
N VAL A 515 -37.70 10.40 -19.07
CA VAL A 515 -38.95 10.40 -18.26
C VAL A 515 -38.65 9.93 -16.83
N HIS A 516 -37.85 8.87 -16.68
CA HIS A 516 -37.43 8.40 -15.36
C HIS A 516 -36.66 9.49 -14.59
N GLY A 517 -35.67 10.12 -15.20
CA GLY A 517 -34.92 11.22 -14.62
C GLY A 517 -35.84 12.38 -14.21
N TRP A 518 -36.87 12.70 -15.06
CA TRP A 518 -37.84 13.75 -14.74
C TRP A 518 -38.68 13.47 -13.49
N VAL A 519 -39.01 12.20 -13.26
CA VAL A 519 -39.82 11.79 -12.10
C VAL A 519 -38.97 11.71 -10.82
N THR A 520 -37.71 11.32 -10.93
CA THR A 520 -36.83 11.06 -9.76
C THR A 520 -36.09 12.28 -9.26
N THR A 521 -35.76 13.25 -10.14
CA THR A 521 -34.99 14.43 -9.76
C THR A 521 -35.88 15.50 -9.11
N SER A 522 -35.54 15.99 -7.92
CA SER A 522 -36.32 16.95 -7.11
C SER A 522 -35.78 18.38 -7.14
N SER A 523 -35.28 18.86 -8.31
CA SER A 523 -34.73 20.20 -8.49
C SER A 523 -35.76 21.16 -9.13
N SER A 524 -35.39 22.46 -9.25
CA SER A 524 -36.20 23.43 -10.01
C SER A 524 -36.37 23.01 -11.47
N ARG A 525 -37.46 23.44 -12.16
CA ARG A 525 -37.79 22.93 -13.50
C ARG A 525 -36.65 23.13 -14.52
N GLY A 526 -35.97 24.27 -14.51
CA GLY A 526 -34.89 24.56 -15.46
C GLY A 526 -33.62 23.76 -15.14
N GLU A 527 -33.25 23.68 -13.87
CA GLU A 527 -32.11 22.89 -13.38
C GLU A 527 -32.35 21.39 -13.63
N ARG A 528 -33.56 20.89 -13.37
CA ARG A 528 -33.97 19.53 -13.62
C ARG A 528 -33.79 19.13 -15.08
N ALA A 529 -34.24 19.96 -16.03
CA ALA A 529 -34.08 19.69 -17.44
C ALA A 529 -32.61 19.60 -17.86
N LEU A 530 -31.76 20.50 -17.33
CA LEU A 530 -30.34 20.51 -17.62
C LEU A 530 -29.64 19.25 -17.06
N VAL A 531 -29.89 18.90 -15.80
CA VAL A 531 -29.33 17.72 -15.16
C VAL A 531 -29.67 16.43 -15.91
N ILE A 532 -30.94 16.26 -16.27
CA ILE A 532 -31.43 15.08 -17.01
C ILE A 532 -30.81 15.00 -18.40
N LEU A 533 -30.69 16.14 -19.10
CA LEU A 533 -30.05 16.17 -20.41
C LEU A 533 -28.58 15.77 -20.33
N ILE A 534 -27.85 16.27 -19.32
CA ILE A 534 -26.44 15.88 -19.06
C ILE A 534 -26.34 14.40 -18.75
N GLU A 535 -27.19 13.89 -17.87
CA GLU A 535 -27.21 12.48 -17.45
C GLU A 535 -27.51 11.53 -18.62
N ALA A 536 -28.45 11.90 -19.48
CA ALA A 536 -28.77 11.14 -20.69
C ALA A 536 -27.60 11.16 -21.70
N PHE A 537 -26.98 12.31 -21.90
CA PHE A 537 -25.83 12.47 -22.78
C PHE A 537 -24.61 11.67 -22.25
N GLU A 538 -24.34 11.75 -20.94
CA GLU A 538 -23.31 10.98 -20.26
C GLU A 538 -23.55 9.47 -20.42
N THR A 539 -24.81 9.00 -20.31
CA THR A 539 -25.19 7.60 -20.50
C THR A 539 -24.84 7.12 -21.91
N VAL A 540 -25.21 7.89 -22.95
CA VAL A 540 -24.94 7.53 -24.36
C VAL A 540 -23.42 7.52 -24.62
N ILE A 541 -22.71 8.58 -24.24
CA ILE A 541 -21.24 8.67 -24.41
C ILE A 541 -20.54 7.58 -23.60
N GLY A 542 -21.01 7.32 -22.38
CA GLY A 542 -20.45 6.28 -21.52
C GLY A 542 -20.53 4.90 -22.15
N TYR A 543 -21.63 4.53 -22.78
CA TYR A 543 -21.74 3.26 -23.50
C TYR A 543 -20.78 3.18 -24.69
N PHE A 544 -20.70 4.26 -25.48
CA PHE A 544 -19.79 4.32 -26.63
C PHE A 544 -18.32 4.28 -26.21
N SER A 545 -17.90 5.16 -25.29
CA SER A 545 -16.52 5.26 -24.82
C SER A 545 -16.03 3.98 -24.17
N ASN A 546 -16.87 3.38 -23.31
CA ASN A 546 -16.50 2.14 -22.61
C ASN A 546 -16.39 0.95 -23.57
N THR A 547 -17.22 0.91 -24.63
CA THR A 547 -17.10 -0.14 -25.66
C THR A 547 -15.79 0.01 -26.42
N LEU A 548 -15.40 1.24 -26.81
CA LEU A 548 -14.12 1.49 -27.46
C LEU A 548 -12.91 1.21 -26.55
N SER A 549 -13.05 1.34 -25.22
CA SER A 549 -11.98 1.01 -24.27
C SER A 549 -11.52 -0.45 -24.38
N PHE A 550 -12.38 -1.39 -24.82
CA PHE A 550 -12.00 -2.79 -25.02
C PHE A 550 -11.11 -3.03 -26.25
N LEU A 551 -11.00 -2.06 -27.17
CA LEU A 551 -10.00 -2.15 -28.25
C LEU A 551 -8.57 -2.24 -27.71
N ARG A 552 -8.36 -1.80 -26.48
CA ARG A 552 -7.08 -1.95 -25.76
C ARG A 552 -6.66 -3.43 -25.64
N VAL A 553 -7.61 -4.36 -25.51
CA VAL A 553 -7.31 -5.79 -25.42
C VAL A 553 -6.59 -6.26 -26.68
N ALA A 554 -7.12 -5.88 -27.85
CA ALA A 554 -6.46 -6.18 -29.13
C ALA A 554 -5.16 -5.40 -29.31
N ALA A 555 -5.15 -4.12 -28.94
CA ALA A 555 -3.96 -3.26 -29.07
C ALA A 555 -2.76 -3.84 -28.29
N PHE A 556 -2.95 -4.30 -27.05
CA PHE A 556 -1.88 -4.93 -26.27
C PHE A 556 -1.49 -6.30 -26.80
N SER A 557 -2.44 -7.10 -27.31
CA SER A 557 -2.13 -8.37 -27.96
C SER A 557 -1.25 -8.18 -29.21
N ILE A 558 -1.57 -7.18 -30.05
CA ILE A 558 -0.77 -6.82 -31.21
C ILE A 558 0.60 -6.25 -30.81
N ASN A 559 0.61 -5.39 -29.77
CA ASN A 559 1.84 -4.78 -29.25
C ASN A 559 2.81 -5.84 -28.70
N HIS A 560 2.29 -6.88 -28.03
CA HIS A 560 3.10 -7.98 -27.53
C HIS A 560 3.91 -8.64 -28.64
N VAL A 561 3.24 -9.03 -29.73
CA VAL A 561 3.90 -9.64 -30.89
C VAL A 561 4.88 -8.65 -31.55
N ALA A 562 4.48 -7.39 -31.69
CA ALA A 562 5.34 -6.36 -32.30
C ALA A 562 6.63 -6.09 -31.50
N LEU A 563 6.53 -6.07 -30.14
CA LEU A 563 7.71 -5.92 -29.27
C LEU A 563 8.68 -7.10 -29.42
N ILE A 564 8.17 -8.30 -29.51
CA ILE A 564 9.00 -9.49 -29.69
C ILE A 564 9.66 -9.48 -31.06
N VAL A 565 8.95 -9.13 -32.13
CA VAL A 565 9.53 -8.94 -33.47
C VAL A 565 10.66 -7.89 -33.44
N ALA A 566 10.48 -6.80 -32.70
CA ALA A 566 11.52 -5.80 -32.51
C ALA A 566 12.76 -6.38 -31.80
N VAL A 567 12.57 -7.18 -30.74
CA VAL A 567 13.66 -7.88 -30.03
C VAL A 567 14.43 -8.78 -30.98
N PHE A 568 13.75 -9.59 -31.80
CA PHE A 568 14.40 -10.45 -32.79
C PHE A 568 15.13 -9.67 -33.89
N THR A 569 14.55 -8.57 -34.34
CA THR A 569 15.18 -7.70 -35.33
C THR A 569 16.51 -7.14 -34.83
N VAL A 570 16.54 -6.67 -33.57
CA VAL A 570 17.77 -6.19 -32.93
C VAL A 570 18.75 -7.35 -32.70
N ALA A 571 18.26 -8.50 -32.26
CA ALA A 571 19.08 -9.68 -32.02
C ALA A 571 19.83 -10.14 -33.30
N ASN A 572 19.18 -10.08 -34.46
CA ASN A 572 19.76 -10.45 -35.76
C ASN A 572 20.86 -9.49 -36.22
N MET A 573 21.08 -8.35 -35.57
CA MET A 573 22.19 -7.43 -35.87
C MET A 573 23.51 -7.84 -35.22
N PHE A 574 23.49 -8.81 -34.29
CA PHE A 574 24.65 -9.28 -33.56
C PHE A 574 25.10 -10.66 -34.05
N ASP A 575 26.32 -11.05 -33.68
CA ASP A 575 26.85 -12.40 -33.86
C ASP A 575 26.09 -13.42 -32.96
N SER A 576 26.30 -14.71 -33.20
CA SER A 576 25.49 -15.78 -32.55
C SER A 576 25.43 -15.68 -31.03
N THR A 577 26.51 -15.26 -30.37
CA THR A 577 26.51 -15.09 -28.91
C THR A 577 25.72 -13.85 -28.46
N GLY A 578 25.93 -12.71 -29.15
CA GLY A 578 25.20 -11.48 -28.92
C GLY A 578 23.71 -11.63 -29.22
N GLN A 579 23.35 -12.39 -30.24
CA GLN A 579 21.98 -12.72 -30.61
C GLN A 579 21.22 -13.39 -29.44
N TRP A 580 21.78 -14.48 -28.89
CA TRP A 580 21.13 -15.17 -27.76
C TRP A 580 21.02 -14.31 -26.50
N ILE A 581 22.06 -13.52 -26.20
CA ILE A 581 22.01 -12.58 -25.06
C ILE A 581 20.87 -11.57 -25.26
N THR A 582 20.74 -10.99 -26.46
CA THR A 582 19.70 -10.02 -26.80
C THR A 582 18.31 -10.64 -26.72
N ILE A 583 18.11 -11.88 -27.21
CA ILE A 583 16.84 -12.60 -27.11
C ILE A 583 16.46 -12.83 -25.63
N VAL A 584 17.37 -13.31 -24.79
CA VAL A 584 17.09 -13.59 -23.39
C VAL A 584 16.77 -12.31 -22.61
N LEU A 585 17.59 -11.25 -22.77
CA LEU A 585 17.36 -9.98 -22.10
C LEU A 585 16.10 -9.27 -22.62
N GLY A 586 15.85 -9.33 -23.94
CA GLY A 586 14.66 -8.76 -24.55
C GLY A 586 13.38 -9.46 -24.07
N ASN A 587 13.35 -10.79 -24.04
CA ASN A 587 12.21 -11.54 -23.50
C ASN A 587 12.00 -11.30 -22.01
N LEU A 588 13.07 -11.16 -21.22
CA LEU A 588 12.96 -10.79 -19.80
C LEU A 588 12.38 -9.38 -19.64
N PHE A 589 12.80 -8.43 -20.47
CA PHE A 589 12.27 -7.08 -20.48
C PHE A 589 10.78 -7.05 -20.84
N VAL A 590 10.39 -7.75 -21.92
CA VAL A 590 8.98 -7.91 -22.32
C VAL A 590 8.16 -8.53 -21.20
N LEU A 591 8.64 -9.63 -20.62
CA LEU A 591 7.94 -10.33 -19.53
C LEU A 591 7.65 -9.41 -18.33
N VAL A 592 8.65 -8.66 -17.87
CA VAL A 592 8.52 -7.83 -16.65
C VAL A 592 7.74 -6.55 -16.93
N LEU A 593 8.15 -5.80 -17.97
CA LEU A 593 7.55 -4.50 -18.25
C LEU A 593 6.13 -4.65 -18.81
N GLU A 594 5.99 -5.41 -19.87
CA GLU A 594 4.69 -5.56 -20.55
C GLU A 594 3.73 -6.38 -19.71
N GLY A 595 4.19 -7.46 -19.06
CA GLY A 595 3.35 -8.24 -18.13
C GLY A 595 2.77 -7.38 -17.01
N ALA A 596 3.55 -6.45 -16.44
CA ALA A 596 3.06 -5.51 -15.43
C ALA A 596 2.06 -4.51 -16.02
N ILE A 597 2.35 -3.94 -17.20
CA ILE A 597 1.44 -3.00 -17.88
C ILE A 597 0.12 -3.67 -18.22
N VAL A 598 0.14 -4.88 -18.80
CA VAL A 598 -1.07 -5.64 -19.14
C VAL A 598 -1.89 -5.92 -17.88
N ALA A 599 -1.27 -6.35 -16.78
CA ALA A 599 -1.97 -6.59 -15.51
C ALA A 599 -2.72 -5.32 -15.03
N ILE A 600 -2.09 -4.15 -15.14
CA ILE A 600 -2.70 -2.86 -14.77
C ILE A 600 -3.84 -2.50 -15.76
N GLN A 601 -3.66 -2.73 -17.05
CA GLN A 601 -4.67 -2.39 -18.05
C GLN A 601 -5.92 -3.27 -17.93
N VAL A 602 -5.76 -4.55 -17.60
CA VAL A 602 -6.90 -5.44 -17.30
C VAL A 602 -7.63 -4.96 -16.03
N LEU A 603 -6.91 -4.61 -14.95
CA LEU A 603 -7.51 -4.02 -13.75
C LEU A 603 -8.33 -2.76 -14.07
N ARG A 604 -7.79 -1.92 -14.94
CA ARG A 604 -8.49 -0.70 -15.36
C ARG A 604 -9.80 -1.03 -16.07
N LEU A 605 -9.81 -1.98 -17.01
CA LEU A 605 -11.03 -2.41 -17.68
C LEU A 605 -12.08 -2.96 -16.70
N GLU A 606 -11.63 -3.77 -15.73
CA GLU A 606 -12.52 -4.32 -14.70
C GLU A 606 -13.14 -3.23 -13.82
N TYR A 607 -12.35 -2.28 -13.35
CA TYR A 607 -12.81 -1.27 -12.41
C TYR A 607 -13.66 -0.18 -13.06
N TYR A 608 -13.22 0.36 -14.20
CA TYR A 608 -13.88 1.52 -14.81
C TYR A 608 -15.00 1.13 -15.79
N GLU A 609 -14.83 0.08 -16.58
CA GLU A 609 -15.82 -0.36 -17.54
C GLU A 609 -16.77 -1.42 -16.97
N GLY A 610 -16.30 -2.22 -16.00
CA GLY A 610 -17.07 -3.27 -15.33
C GLY A 610 -17.78 -2.79 -14.06
N PHE A 611 -17.03 -2.60 -12.98
CA PHE A 611 -17.59 -2.37 -11.65
C PHE A 611 -18.40 -1.08 -11.53
N SER A 612 -17.97 0.00 -12.18
CA SER A 612 -18.69 1.28 -12.14
C SER A 612 -20.17 1.18 -12.50
N ARG A 613 -20.60 0.12 -13.20
CA ARG A 613 -21.98 -0.06 -13.66
C ARG A 613 -22.90 -0.75 -12.66
N PHE A 614 -22.41 -1.69 -11.88
CA PHE A 614 -23.25 -2.52 -11.02
C PHE A 614 -22.78 -2.64 -9.58
N TYR A 615 -21.52 -2.31 -9.30
CA TYR A 615 -20.90 -2.53 -8.00
C TYR A 615 -20.68 -1.20 -7.28
N ARG A 616 -21.34 -1.03 -6.13
CA ARG A 616 -21.23 0.21 -5.34
C ARG A 616 -19.95 0.25 -4.51
N GLY A 617 -19.57 -0.89 -3.92
CA GLY A 617 -18.34 -1.00 -3.13
C GLY A 617 -18.33 -0.18 -1.82
N ASP A 618 -19.50 0.27 -1.35
CA ASP A 618 -19.68 1.09 -0.16
C ASP A 618 -20.05 0.28 1.09
N GLY A 619 -19.87 -1.02 1.03
CA GLY A 619 -20.15 -1.94 2.13
C GLY A 619 -19.12 -1.86 3.25
N LEU A 620 -19.51 -2.37 4.44
CA LEU A 620 -18.62 -2.50 5.58
C LEU A 620 -18.00 -3.89 5.60
N ALA A 621 -16.67 -3.94 5.75
CA ALA A 621 -15.98 -5.22 5.92
C ALA A 621 -16.33 -5.84 7.29
N PHE A 622 -16.56 -7.14 7.28
CA PHE A 622 -16.71 -7.90 8.52
C PHE A 622 -15.36 -7.98 9.24
N ARG A 623 -15.27 -7.35 10.41
CA ARG A 623 -14.08 -7.32 11.27
C ARG A 623 -14.43 -7.98 12.61
N PRO A 624 -14.35 -9.30 12.70
CA PRO A 624 -14.66 -9.97 13.94
C PRO A 624 -13.62 -9.67 15.00
N LEU A 625 -14.06 -9.67 16.25
CA LEU A 625 -13.18 -9.68 17.40
C LEU A 625 -12.40 -11.01 17.38
N VAL A 626 -11.09 -10.93 17.26
CA VAL A 626 -10.18 -12.10 17.25
C VAL A 626 -9.00 -11.84 18.16
N LEU A 627 -8.50 -12.88 18.81
CA LEU A 627 -7.22 -12.78 19.50
C LEU A 627 -6.11 -12.63 18.46
N ARG A 628 -5.25 -11.66 18.65
CA ARG A 628 -4.00 -11.58 17.89
C ARG A 628 -3.06 -12.70 18.35
N ASP A 629 -3.25 -13.88 17.82
CA ASP A 629 -2.17 -14.85 17.83
C ASP A 629 -1.03 -14.28 16.99
N ALA A 630 0.18 -14.36 17.50
CA ALA A 630 1.36 -13.82 16.84
C ALA A 630 1.42 -14.28 15.38
N ALA A 631 1.24 -13.34 14.44
CA ALA A 631 1.37 -13.55 13.01
C ALA A 631 2.83 -13.85 12.62
#